data_2a51b984dececa03c767ff0e72e1e0ab
#
_entry.id   2a51b984dececa03c767ff0e72e1e0ab
#
_cell.length_a   1.000
_cell.length_b   1.000
_cell.length_c   1.000
_cell.angle_alpha   90.00
_cell.angle_beta   90.00
_cell.angle_gamma   90.00
#
_symmetry.space_group_name_H-M   'P 1'
#
loop_
_entity.id
_entity.type
_entity.pdbx_description
1 polymer ?
#
loop_
_entity_poly.entity_id
_entity_poly.type
_entity_poly.pdbx_seq_one_letter_code
_entity_poly.pdbx_strand_id
1 'polypeptide(L)'
;MHGAIDLYAAMASLKADYEAQGAEVILADAGDYSQGTVCVSVHKGADAVTMMNATGYDVATIGNHEFDYGYAQLAENMKAAKFKVLCADVLGADGKTIFDANTIIEKGGVKIGFFGLETPEAQTKANPKLIEGLKFLAGKDGSELYACAAAQVKALKEQGADLVVCLAHLGIDGSSEPYTSYDLAANVEGIDFIIDGHSHSVITAGPNGEAIQSTGTAFANIGVITIDNATKQIVGNELKAIWHTEKNADGKDVTVVDYQTRDEKVAAAAKAIIDPIDKAYGEKFAVSKVTLNGAKAPNGNRDSETNLGDLITDAMLWKIRSDATIKVPVENVVAITNGGGIRATVKAGDITKKDINTVLPFGNTLAVVYVTGAELLEALEASTFCTPESLGGFPQVAGLQFALKTYEPYDKAEEPYPKSTYYGPKSIQRVTIDNVNGKAFDPTATYAVVTNNFVAGGGDTYYAFAAATDQFDTGLPLDEVVMEYITKELKGVIGEEYALPGDRIVRAASAEELEARGTFLENMSLLCDLSAYTEDSVQGVKAAYAAYKAAKTTEAVEAATADLLKAMPELVFVPNTFTDAQSGWYKAAVDFAQASGLMNGMTATEFAPNVTTTRAMVAQVLYRLAGSPTVERTGAFADVAPGAWYYDAMLWASSTGILKGYEDGTYRPVRAVSRQEMATILLRMADVKLGADMVDAALAELADGDSVASWARAGVVFCYLGGIMNGMDATHFAPTGMLTRAQLAQVFFNLYNIGMDEVMNSGEDPEPASSLLAA
;
A
#
# COMPACT_ATOMS: atom_id res chain seq x y z
N MET A 1 -17.51 -0.02 -17.76
CA MET A 1 -16.86 -0.88 -18.79
C MET A 1 -15.36 -1.09 -18.54
N HIS A 2 -14.71 -0.24 -17.82
CA HIS A 2 -13.32 -0.35 -17.36
C HIS A 2 -12.33 -0.91 -18.40
N GLY A 3 -12.39 -0.34 -19.61
CA GLY A 3 -11.39 -0.57 -20.65
C GLY A 3 -11.41 -1.93 -21.35
N ALA A 4 -12.45 -2.74 -21.19
CA ALA A 4 -12.60 -4.01 -21.93
C ALA A 4 -12.99 -3.76 -23.41
N ILE A 5 -12.14 -3.05 -24.13
CA ILE A 5 -12.35 -2.56 -25.51
C ILE A 5 -12.69 -3.69 -26.49
N ASP A 6 -12.08 -4.85 -26.34
CA ASP A 6 -12.32 -6.03 -27.18
C ASP A 6 -13.73 -6.62 -27.00
N LEU A 7 -14.36 -6.39 -25.86
CA LEU A 7 -15.71 -6.93 -25.54
C LEU A 7 -16.87 -6.09 -26.10
N TYR A 8 -16.63 -4.88 -26.62
CA TYR A 8 -17.64 -4.14 -27.37
C TYR A 8 -18.20 -4.93 -28.59
N ALA A 9 -17.35 -5.78 -29.16
CA ALA A 9 -17.77 -6.68 -30.23
C ALA A 9 -18.79 -7.75 -29.79
N ALA A 10 -18.77 -8.16 -28.51
CA ALA A 10 -19.79 -9.04 -27.93
C ALA A 10 -21.12 -8.30 -27.76
N MET A 11 -21.10 -7.05 -27.28
CA MET A 11 -22.30 -6.21 -27.17
C MET A 11 -22.95 -6.02 -28.55
N ALA A 12 -22.16 -5.67 -29.59
CA ALA A 12 -22.66 -5.49 -30.94
C ALA A 12 -23.29 -6.78 -31.50
N SER A 13 -22.67 -7.93 -31.23
CA SER A 13 -23.19 -9.23 -31.67
C SER A 13 -24.50 -9.59 -30.96
N LEU A 14 -24.56 -9.37 -29.63
CA LEU A 14 -25.80 -9.62 -28.87
C LEU A 14 -26.95 -8.71 -29.32
N LYS A 15 -26.65 -7.43 -29.61
CA LYS A 15 -27.64 -6.51 -30.24
C LYS A 15 -28.21 -7.08 -31.55
N ALA A 16 -27.30 -7.51 -32.43
CA ALA A 16 -27.70 -8.09 -33.72
C ALA A 16 -28.56 -9.36 -33.58
N ASP A 17 -28.26 -10.20 -32.56
CA ASP A 17 -29.07 -11.40 -32.26
C ASP A 17 -30.50 -11.07 -31.87
N TYR A 18 -30.71 -10.01 -31.05
CA TYR A 18 -32.06 -9.54 -30.71
C TYR A 18 -32.76 -8.88 -31.90
N GLU A 19 -32.06 -8.06 -32.69
CA GLU A 19 -32.62 -7.44 -33.91
C GLU A 19 -33.05 -8.49 -34.94
N ALA A 20 -32.25 -9.56 -35.08
CA ALA A 20 -32.60 -10.70 -35.95
C ALA A 20 -33.87 -11.45 -35.48
N GLN A 21 -34.21 -11.38 -34.22
CA GLN A 21 -35.45 -11.90 -33.64
C GLN A 21 -36.63 -10.94 -33.76
N GLY A 22 -36.43 -9.76 -34.36
CA GLY A 22 -37.44 -8.74 -34.55
C GLY A 22 -37.61 -7.73 -33.43
N ALA A 23 -36.66 -7.70 -32.47
CA ALA A 23 -36.65 -6.68 -31.44
C ALA A 23 -36.07 -5.35 -31.97
N GLU A 24 -36.58 -4.24 -31.46
CA GLU A 24 -35.94 -2.94 -31.61
C GLU A 24 -35.09 -2.64 -30.37
N VAL A 25 -33.79 -2.52 -30.57
CA VAL A 25 -32.82 -2.45 -29.46
C VAL A 25 -32.35 -1.02 -29.20
N ILE A 26 -32.29 -0.63 -27.93
CA ILE A 26 -31.64 0.58 -27.44
C ILE A 26 -30.42 0.13 -26.64
N LEU A 27 -29.25 0.66 -26.98
CA LEU A 27 -28.03 0.49 -26.16
C LEU A 27 -27.86 1.67 -25.22
N ALA A 28 -27.81 1.38 -23.91
CA ALA A 28 -27.61 2.37 -22.85
C ALA A 28 -26.39 2.03 -22.00
N ASP A 29 -25.76 3.05 -21.41
CA ASP A 29 -24.62 2.92 -20.51
C ASP A 29 -24.79 3.79 -19.27
N ALA A 30 -24.40 3.25 -18.10
CA ALA A 30 -24.49 3.92 -16.81
C ALA A 30 -23.15 4.54 -16.33
N GLY A 31 -22.23 4.88 -17.24
CA GLY A 31 -20.99 5.58 -16.93
C GLY A 31 -19.76 4.70 -16.63
N ASP A 32 -18.63 5.34 -16.35
CA ASP A 32 -17.32 4.72 -16.11
C ASP A 32 -16.79 3.93 -17.33
N TYR A 33 -16.89 4.50 -18.51
CA TYR A 33 -16.34 3.89 -19.74
C TYR A 33 -14.94 4.42 -20.09
N SER A 34 -14.49 5.56 -19.53
CA SER A 34 -13.26 6.27 -19.92
C SER A 34 -12.00 5.79 -19.20
N GLN A 35 -12.09 4.78 -18.34
CA GLN A 35 -11.00 4.33 -17.49
C GLN A 35 -10.95 2.79 -17.41
N GLY A 36 -9.84 2.20 -16.96
CA GLY A 36 -9.72 0.79 -16.55
C GLY A 36 -8.57 0.01 -17.17
N THR A 37 -8.16 0.29 -18.40
CA THR A 37 -6.99 -0.37 -19.04
C THR A 37 -6.15 0.63 -19.80
N VAL A 38 -4.88 0.27 -20.06
CA VAL A 38 -3.97 1.08 -20.89
C VAL A 38 -4.60 1.47 -22.23
N CYS A 39 -5.44 0.61 -22.81
CA CYS A 39 -6.14 0.86 -24.07
C CYS A 39 -7.12 2.05 -24.02
N VAL A 40 -7.53 2.47 -22.83
CA VAL A 40 -8.41 3.63 -22.66
C VAL A 40 -7.64 4.82 -22.08
N SER A 41 -6.71 4.57 -21.13
CA SER A 41 -5.99 5.62 -20.44
C SER A 41 -5.00 6.38 -21.33
N VAL A 42 -4.34 5.71 -22.28
CA VAL A 42 -3.36 6.33 -23.19
C VAL A 42 -3.94 7.50 -23.98
N HIS A 43 -5.20 7.38 -24.42
CA HIS A 43 -5.89 8.46 -25.13
C HIS A 43 -6.98 9.13 -24.25
N LYS A 44 -6.82 9.05 -22.91
CA LYS A 44 -7.65 9.79 -21.93
C LYS A 44 -9.16 9.59 -22.14
N GLY A 45 -9.59 8.34 -22.41
CA GLY A 45 -10.98 7.97 -22.60
C GLY A 45 -11.54 8.10 -24.02
N ALA A 46 -10.83 8.73 -24.97
CA ALA A 46 -11.33 8.93 -26.35
C ALA A 46 -11.59 7.62 -27.09
N ASP A 47 -10.81 6.57 -26.82
CA ASP A 47 -10.98 5.27 -27.45
C ASP A 47 -12.27 4.55 -27.01
N ALA A 48 -12.72 4.75 -25.77
CA ALA A 48 -14.00 4.24 -25.32
C ALA A 48 -15.17 4.86 -26.12
N VAL A 49 -15.17 6.19 -26.31
CA VAL A 49 -16.17 6.88 -27.14
C VAL A 49 -16.14 6.38 -28.60
N THR A 50 -14.94 6.12 -29.12
CA THR A 50 -14.77 5.52 -30.46
C THR A 50 -15.44 4.15 -30.56
N MET A 51 -15.26 3.30 -29.56
CA MET A 51 -15.86 1.97 -29.51
C MET A 51 -17.38 2.01 -29.29
N MET A 52 -17.87 2.89 -28.41
CA MET A 52 -19.31 3.12 -28.21
C MET A 52 -19.99 3.57 -29.51
N ASN A 53 -19.35 4.47 -30.26
CA ASN A 53 -19.82 4.87 -31.58
C ASN A 53 -19.83 3.72 -32.59
N ALA A 54 -18.80 2.87 -32.59
CA ALA A 54 -18.69 1.73 -33.49
C ALA A 54 -19.73 0.63 -33.19
N THR A 55 -20.08 0.45 -31.90
CA THR A 55 -21.08 -0.49 -31.39
C THR A 55 -22.52 0.02 -31.65
N GLY A 56 -22.70 1.34 -31.79
CA GLY A 56 -23.98 1.98 -32.03
C GLY A 56 -24.80 2.16 -30.76
N TYR A 57 -24.19 2.73 -29.72
CA TYR A 57 -24.90 3.19 -28.52
C TYR A 57 -25.89 4.31 -28.86
N ASP A 58 -27.01 4.34 -28.16
CA ASP A 58 -28.07 5.33 -28.31
C ASP A 58 -28.00 6.40 -27.22
N VAL A 59 -27.68 6.02 -25.97
CA VAL A 59 -27.68 6.90 -24.81
C VAL A 59 -26.68 6.42 -23.75
N ALA A 60 -26.06 7.37 -23.03
CA ALA A 60 -25.23 7.08 -21.88
C ALA A 60 -25.33 8.20 -20.84
N THR A 61 -25.10 7.88 -19.56
CA THR A 61 -24.71 8.86 -18.56
C THR A 61 -23.18 8.91 -18.44
N ILE A 62 -22.67 9.76 -17.56
CA ILE A 62 -21.26 9.80 -17.17
C ILE A 62 -21.12 9.21 -15.78
N GLY A 63 -19.92 8.75 -15.42
CA GLY A 63 -19.53 8.34 -14.10
C GLY A 63 -18.34 9.18 -13.57
N ASN A 64 -17.90 8.92 -12.36
CA ASN A 64 -16.80 9.68 -11.75
C ASN A 64 -15.48 9.51 -12.52
N HIS A 65 -15.28 8.39 -13.19
CA HIS A 65 -14.07 8.14 -13.99
C HIS A 65 -14.06 8.87 -15.33
N GLU A 66 -15.15 9.43 -15.80
CA GLU A 66 -15.15 10.35 -16.92
C GLU A 66 -14.42 11.65 -16.56
N PHE A 67 -14.33 12.00 -15.28
CA PHE A 67 -13.61 13.17 -14.79
C PHE A 67 -12.12 12.94 -14.45
N ASP A 68 -11.59 11.73 -14.57
CA ASP A 68 -10.20 11.40 -14.20
C ASP A 68 -9.17 12.29 -14.91
N TYR A 69 -9.47 12.65 -16.17
CA TYR A 69 -8.61 13.54 -16.97
C TYR A 69 -9.11 14.98 -16.98
N GLY A 70 -10.05 15.31 -16.09
CA GLY A 70 -10.65 16.62 -15.92
C GLY A 70 -11.82 16.92 -16.85
N TYR A 71 -12.67 17.88 -16.44
CA TYR A 71 -13.86 18.24 -17.19
C TYR A 71 -13.57 18.73 -18.62
N ALA A 72 -12.47 19.44 -18.83
CA ALA A 72 -12.10 19.91 -20.16
C ALA A 72 -11.86 18.75 -21.15
N GLN A 73 -11.19 17.68 -20.69
CA GLN A 73 -10.96 16.49 -21.49
C GLN A 73 -12.25 15.71 -21.73
N LEU A 74 -13.09 15.55 -20.70
CA LEU A 74 -14.41 14.94 -20.82
C LEU A 74 -15.24 15.67 -21.90
N ALA A 75 -15.36 16.97 -21.79
CA ALA A 75 -16.10 17.79 -22.76
C ALA A 75 -15.56 17.64 -24.20
N GLU A 76 -14.24 17.51 -24.36
CA GLU A 76 -13.62 17.26 -25.67
C GLU A 76 -13.97 15.90 -26.22
N ASN A 77 -13.86 14.83 -25.41
CA ASN A 77 -14.21 13.46 -25.79
C ASN A 77 -15.67 13.36 -26.24
N MET A 78 -16.59 14.02 -25.50
CA MET A 78 -18.02 13.97 -25.78
C MET A 78 -18.44 14.69 -27.08
N LYS A 79 -17.60 15.59 -27.64
CA LYS A 79 -17.86 16.14 -28.98
C LYS A 79 -17.83 15.09 -30.09
N ALA A 80 -17.13 13.99 -29.88
CA ALA A 80 -17.06 12.85 -30.82
C ALA A 80 -18.19 11.84 -30.63
N ALA A 81 -18.97 11.92 -29.53
CA ALA A 81 -20.07 11.00 -29.27
C ALA A 81 -21.18 11.13 -30.29
N LYS A 82 -21.65 9.98 -30.82
CA LYS A 82 -22.80 9.89 -31.74
C LYS A 82 -24.07 9.44 -31.02
N PHE A 83 -23.99 9.23 -29.73
CA PHE A 83 -25.06 8.90 -28.82
C PHE A 83 -25.38 10.09 -27.90
N LYS A 84 -26.52 10.06 -27.23
CA LYS A 84 -26.91 11.09 -26.26
C LYS A 84 -26.13 10.89 -24.97
N VAL A 85 -25.49 11.95 -24.49
CA VAL A 85 -24.84 11.99 -23.18
C VAL A 85 -25.69 12.78 -22.21
N LEU A 86 -26.11 12.16 -21.11
CA LEU A 86 -27.03 12.73 -20.14
C LEU A 86 -26.34 12.95 -18.79
N CYS A 87 -26.62 14.10 -18.17
CA CYS A 87 -26.22 14.40 -16.78
C CYS A 87 -27.09 15.55 -16.26
N ALA A 88 -28.02 15.24 -15.38
CA ALA A 88 -28.97 16.21 -14.89
C ALA A 88 -28.52 16.98 -13.64
N ASP A 89 -27.59 16.43 -12.88
CA ASP A 89 -27.25 16.83 -11.52
C ASP A 89 -25.85 17.46 -11.37
N VAL A 90 -25.09 17.59 -12.47
CA VAL A 90 -23.81 18.32 -12.48
C VAL A 90 -23.97 19.63 -13.22
N LEU A 91 -23.66 20.74 -12.53
CA LEU A 91 -23.80 22.10 -13.05
C LEU A 91 -22.42 22.71 -13.30
N GLY A 92 -22.29 23.41 -14.43
CA GLY A 92 -21.15 24.26 -14.71
C GLY A 92 -21.20 25.60 -13.94
N ALA A 93 -20.17 26.40 -14.10
CA ALA A 93 -20.07 27.73 -13.47
C ALA A 93 -21.19 28.71 -13.87
N ASP A 94 -21.86 28.47 -15.01
CA ASP A 94 -23.02 29.24 -15.48
C ASP A 94 -24.35 28.78 -14.88
N GLY A 95 -24.33 27.74 -14.01
CA GLY A 95 -25.50 27.18 -13.36
C GLY A 95 -26.34 26.25 -14.23
N LYS A 96 -25.89 25.93 -15.45
CA LYS A 96 -26.55 24.97 -16.35
C LYS A 96 -25.92 23.59 -16.22
N THR A 97 -26.67 22.57 -16.58
CA THR A 97 -26.15 21.20 -16.68
C THR A 97 -25.02 21.11 -17.71
N ILE A 98 -23.98 20.30 -17.40
CA ILE A 98 -22.82 20.14 -18.29
C ILE A 98 -23.12 19.36 -19.56
N PHE A 99 -24.18 18.54 -19.56
CA PHE A 99 -24.72 17.80 -20.69
C PHE A 99 -26.25 17.90 -20.69
N ASP A 100 -26.92 17.28 -21.67
CA ASP A 100 -28.38 17.21 -21.69
C ASP A 100 -28.89 16.52 -20.41
N ALA A 101 -29.92 17.06 -19.77
CA ALA A 101 -30.44 16.47 -18.53
C ALA A 101 -31.25 15.19 -18.80
N ASN A 102 -32.01 15.18 -19.92
CA ASN A 102 -32.85 14.06 -20.30
C ASN A 102 -33.07 14.00 -21.83
N THR A 103 -33.62 12.88 -22.29
CA THR A 103 -34.04 12.70 -23.71
C THR A 103 -35.16 11.69 -23.79
N ILE A 104 -35.92 11.71 -24.88
CA ILE A 104 -36.88 10.64 -25.22
C ILE A 104 -36.38 9.91 -26.47
N ILE A 105 -36.35 8.58 -26.40
CA ILE A 105 -36.08 7.71 -27.54
C ILE A 105 -37.36 6.93 -27.83
N GLU A 106 -37.88 6.99 -29.04
CA GLU A 106 -39.03 6.25 -29.48
C GLU A 106 -38.59 5.06 -30.36
N LYS A 107 -38.88 3.85 -29.90
CA LYS A 107 -38.66 2.61 -30.65
C LYS A 107 -39.86 1.67 -30.43
N GLY A 108 -40.26 0.95 -31.48
CA GLY A 108 -41.39 0.02 -31.43
C GLY A 108 -42.72 0.66 -31.02
N GLY A 109 -42.89 1.98 -31.17
CA GLY A 109 -44.05 2.71 -30.72
C GLY A 109 -44.10 3.00 -29.21
N VAL A 110 -43.00 2.72 -28.49
CA VAL A 110 -42.84 3.04 -27.06
C VAL A 110 -41.90 4.24 -26.94
N LYS A 111 -42.34 5.27 -26.21
CA LYS A 111 -41.55 6.45 -25.86
C LYS A 111 -40.87 6.23 -24.51
N ILE A 112 -39.57 5.99 -24.52
CA ILE A 112 -38.79 5.79 -23.33
C ILE A 112 -38.04 7.08 -23.03
N GLY A 113 -38.33 7.69 -21.88
CA GLY A 113 -37.64 8.85 -21.36
C GLY A 113 -36.43 8.41 -20.55
N PHE A 114 -35.24 8.93 -20.89
CA PHE A 114 -34.03 8.69 -20.16
C PHE A 114 -33.56 9.97 -19.49
N PHE A 115 -33.04 9.89 -18.27
CA PHE A 115 -32.25 10.95 -17.63
C PHE A 115 -31.01 10.34 -16.96
N GLY A 116 -29.93 11.14 -16.86
CA GLY A 116 -28.66 10.70 -16.28
C GLY A 116 -28.41 11.34 -14.93
N LEU A 117 -27.87 10.55 -13.98
CA LEU A 117 -27.36 11.03 -12.70
C LEU A 117 -25.95 10.56 -12.48
N GLU A 118 -25.11 11.46 -11.99
CA GLU A 118 -23.75 11.24 -11.55
C GLU A 118 -23.69 11.20 -10.02
N THR A 119 -22.81 10.38 -9.47
CA THR A 119 -22.62 10.36 -8.02
C THR A 119 -22.04 11.68 -7.50
N PRO A 120 -22.63 12.28 -6.44
CA PRO A 120 -22.01 13.42 -5.78
C PRO A 120 -20.62 13.13 -5.22
N GLU A 121 -20.26 11.87 -5.02
CA GLU A 121 -18.92 11.46 -4.61
C GLU A 121 -17.82 11.83 -5.62
N ALA A 122 -18.17 12.09 -6.89
CA ALA A 122 -17.23 12.56 -7.90
C ALA A 122 -16.46 13.81 -7.46
N GLN A 123 -17.00 14.61 -6.54
CA GLN A 123 -16.30 15.77 -5.95
C GLN A 123 -14.96 15.38 -5.29
N THR A 124 -14.86 14.13 -4.81
CA THR A 124 -13.66 13.57 -4.13
C THR A 124 -13.13 12.31 -4.81
N LYS A 125 -13.94 11.62 -5.62
CA LYS A 125 -13.50 10.46 -6.41
C LYS A 125 -12.75 10.86 -7.70
N ALA A 126 -13.00 12.04 -8.23
CA ALA A 126 -12.17 12.68 -9.25
C ALA A 126 -11.16 13.64 -8.60
N ASN A 127 -10.10 14.03 -9.34
CA ASN A 127 -9.16 15.02 -8.82
C ASN A 127 -9.86 16.39 -8.66
N PRO A 128 -10.03 16.91 -7.42
CA PRO A 128 -10.80 18.13 -7.18
C PRO A 128 -10.28 19.37 -7.95
N LYS A 129 -8.99 19.43 -8.23
CA LYS A 129 -8.38 20.52 -9.02
C LYS A 129 -8.82 20.49 -10.49
N LEU A 130 -9.12 19.30 -11.03
CA LEU A 130 -9.50 19.12 -12.44
C LEU A 130 -11.00 19.31 -12.71
N ILE A 131 -11.80 19.38 -11.64
CA ILE A 131 -13.25 19.62 -11.69
C ILE A 131 -13.66 20.94 -11.04
N GLU A 132 -12.70 21.82 -10.78
CA GLU A 132 -12.96 23.13 -10.17
C GLU A 132 -14.00 23.92 -10.98
N GLY A 133 -14.97 24.49 -10.26
CA GLY A 133 -16.08 25.26 -10.88
C GLY A 133 -17.32 24.42 -11.21
N LEU A 134 -17.29 23.10 -11.07
CA LEU A 134 -18.49 22.26 -11.16
C LEU A 134 -19.21 22.22 -9.81
N LYS A 135 -20.55 22.11 -9.87
CA LYS A 135 -21.41 21.83 -8.70
C LYS A 135 -22.15 20.53 -8.93
N PHE A 136 -21.93 19.56 -8.05
CA PHE A 136 -22.69 18.32 -7.98
C PHE A 136 -23.89 18.53 -7.03
N LEU A 137 -25.09 18.19 -7.46
CA LEU A 137 -26.29 18.33 -6.65
C LEU A 137 -26.38 17.18 -5.65
N ALA A 138 -26.06 17.41 -4.42
CA ALA A 138 -26.04 16.42 -3.36
C ALA A 138 -27.12 16.69 -2.30
N GLY A 139 -26.96 17.76 -1.53
CA GLY A 139 -27.64 17.95 -0.25
C GLY A 139 -27.11 16.99 0.81
N LYS A 140 -27.07 17.40 2.06
CA LYS A 140 -26.54 16.59 3.17
C LYS A 140 -27.24 15.24 3.35
N ASP A 141 -28.52 15.18 2.96
CA ASP A 141 -29.44 14.05 3.08
C ASP A 141 -29.90 13.52 1.70
N GLY A 142 -29.19 13.82 0.63
CA GLY A 142 -29.56 13.47 -0.74
C GLY A 142 -30.62 14.37 -1.36
N SER A 143 -31.15 15.34 -0.63
CA SER A 143 -32.34 16.12 -1.02
C SER A 143 -32.18 16.88 -2.34
N GLU A 144 -31.00 17.46 -2.68
CA GLU A 144 -30.78 18.13 -3.95
C GLU A 144 -30.80 17.13 -5.12
N LEU A 145 -30.19 15.94 -4.94
CA LEU A 145 -30.16 14.84 -5.92
C LEU A 145 -31.57 14.33 -6.20
N TYR A 146 -32.35 14.05 -5.14
CA TYR A 146 -33.71 13.54 -5.27
C TYR A 146 -34.66 14.57 -5.92
N ALA A 147 -34.53 15.86 -5.56
CA ALA A 147 -35.28 16.92 -6.17
C ALA A 147 -34.97 17.08 -7.67
N CYS A 148 -33.69 16.93 -8.04
CA CYS A 148 -33.27 16.91 -9.44
C CYS A 148 -33.91 15.74 -10.18
N ALA A 149 -33.81 14.52 -9.67
CA ALA A 149 -34.42 13.32 -10.29
C ALA A 149 -35.95 13.44 -10.44
N ALA A 150 -36.64 13.90 -9.40
CA ALA A 150 -38.11 14.13 -9.46
C ALA A 150 -38.50 15.16 -10.52
N ALA A 151 -37.68 16.20 -10.71
CA ALA A 151 -37.89 17.18 -11.79
C ALA A 151 -37.74 16.56 -13.17
N GLN A 152 -36.76 15.64 -13.36
CA GLN A 152 -36.58 14.93 -14.64
C GLN A 152 -37.77 13.97 -14.93
N VAL A 153 -38.20 13.20 -13.93
CA VAL A 153 -39.41 12.34 -14.03
C VAL A 153 -40.61 13.16 -14.50
N LYS A 154 -40.86 14.29 -13.84
CA LYS A 154 -41.96 15.18 -14.20
C LYS A 154 -41.83 15.68 -15.64
N ALA A 155 -40.64 16.20 -16.00
CA ALA A 155 -40.41 16.75 -17.34
C ALA A 155 -40.60 15.72 -18.45
N LEU A 156 -40.14 14.48 -18.25
CA LEU A 156 -40.29 13.39 -19.21
C LEU A 156 -41.73 12.95 -19.37
N LYS A 157 -42.49 12.85 -18.27
CA LYS A 157 -43.92 12.54 -18.30
C LYS A 157 -44.73 13.64 -18.99
N GLU A 158 -44.42 14.91 -18.78
CA GLU A 158 -45.01 16.05 -19.47
C GLU A 158 -44.69 16.05 -20.98
N GLN A 159 -43.55 15.54 -21.39
CA GLN A 159 -43.15 15.34 -22.78
C GLN A 159 -43.80 14.09 -23.42
N GLY A 160 -44.54 13.30 -22.63
CA GLY A 160 -45.28 12.14 -23.09
C GLY A 160 -44.48 10.84 -23.15
N ALA A 161 -43.51 10.67 -22.28
CA ALA A 161 -42.81 9.40 -22.09
C ALA A 161 -43.77 8.33 -21.54
N ASP A 162 -43.78 7.16 -22.15
CA ASP A 162 -44.54 5.97 -21.69
C ASP A 162 -43.83 5.33 -20.48
N LEU A 163 -42.50 5.26 -20.51
CA LEU A 163 -41.65 4.76 -19.44
C LEU A 163 -40.55 5.79 -19.12
N VAL A 164 -40.13 5.85 -17.88
CA VAL A 164 -39.00 6.70 -17.40
C VAL A 164 -37.91 5.81 -16.84
N VAL A 165 -36.74 5.87 -17.44
CA VAL A 165 -35.53 5.12 -17.06
C VAL A 165 -34.46 6.08 -16.57
N CYS A 166 -33.91 5.82 -15.38
CA CYS A 166 -32.76 6.50 -14.85
C CYS A 166 -31.47 5.75 -15.24
N LEU A 167 -30.53 6.44 -15.87
CA LEU A 167 -29.14 5.97 -15.99
C LEU A 167 -28.40 6.54 -14.77
N ALA A 168 -28.18 5.72 -13.75
CA ALA A 168 -27.65 6.15 -12.49
C ALA A 168 -26.20 5.67 -12.32
N HIS A 169 -25.27 6.58 -12.11
CA HIS A 169 -23.93 6.21 -11.67
C HIS A 169 -23.78 6.49 -10.17
N LEU A 170 -24.62 5.85 -9.35
CA LEU A 170 -24.74 6.10 -7.91
C LEU A 170 -24.20 4.97 -7.04
N GLY A 171 -24.33 3.73 -7.53
CA GLY A 171 -23.95 2.53 -6.79
C GLY A 171 -24.93 2.17 -5.65
N ILE A 172 -24.57 1.13 -4.92
CA ILE A 172 -25.37 0.57 -3.82
C ILE A 172 -24.52 0.32 -2.55
N ASP A 173 -23.24 0.75 -2.53
CA ASP A 173 -22.36 0.55 -1.38
C ASP A 173 -22.79 1.46 -0.21
N GLY A 174 -22.81 0.91 1.03
CA GLY A 174 -23.19 1.69 2.22
C GLY A 174 -22.31 2.91 2.50
N SER A 175 -21.08 2.94 1.95
CA SER A 175 -20.20 4.11 2.02
C SER A 175 -20.70 5.30 1.18
N SER A 176 -21.60 5.06 0.22
CA SER A 176 -22.17 6.07 -0.68
C SER A 176 -23.53 6.61 -0.20
N GLU A 177 -24.08 6.08 0.91
CA GLU A 177 -25.31 6.64 1.49
C GLU A 177 -25.12 8.12 1.89
N PRO A 178 -26.09 8.99 1.68
CA PRO A 178 -27.46 8.77 1.21
C PRO A 178 -27.65 8.98 -0.30
N TYR A 179 -26.69 8.66 -1.12
CA TYR A 179 -26.70 8.95 -2.58
C TYR A 179 -26.83 7.67 -3.42
N THR A 180 -27.12 6.51 -2.81
CA THR A 180 -27.21 5.23 -3.52
C THR A 180 -28.44 5.15 -4.43
N SER A 181 -28.41 4.24 -5.40
CA SER A 181 -29.58 3.92 -6.23
C SER A 181 -30.74 3.37 -5.42
N TYR A 182 -30.48 2.75 -4.24
CA TYR A 182 -31.55 2.34 -3.32
C TYR A 182 -32.19 3.55 -2.65
N ASP A 183 -31.40 4.53 -2.20
CA ASP A 183 -31.92 5.77 -1.64
C ASP A 183 -32.74 6.56 -2.68
N LEU A 184 -32.25 6.60 -3.92
CA LEU A 184 -32.97 7.23 -5.02
C LEU A 184 -34.35 6.58 -5.23
N ALA A 185 -34.41 5.25 -5.32
CA ALA A 185 -35.65 4.50 -5.51
C ALA A 185 -36.65 4.69 -4.35
N ALA A 186 -36.14 4.81 -3.11
CA ALA A 186 -36.96 5.02 -1.92
C ALA A 186 -37.53 6.46 -1.81
N ASN A 187 -36.87 7.46 -2.41
CA ASN A 187 -37.22 8.87 -2.23
C ASN A 187 -37.82 9.53 -3.49
N VAL A 188 -37.78 8.88 -4.65
CA VAL A 188 -38.29 9.45 -5.91
C VAL A 188 -39.29 8.53 -6.58
N GLU A 189 -40.55 8.94 -6.61
CA GLU A 189 -41.61 8.21 -7.29
C GLU A 189 -41.60 8.45 -8.81
N GLY A 190 -42.01 7.43 -9.55
CA GLY A 190 -42.28 7.51 -10.99
C GLY A 190 -41.10 7.22 -11.89
N ILE A 191 -40.01 6.70 -11.37
CA ILE A 191 -38.95 6.03 -12.11
C ILE A 191 -39.43 4.59 -12.34
N ASP A 192 -39.51 4.16 -13.60
CA ASP A 192 -39.98 2.82 -13.95
C ASP A 192 -38.83 1.80 -13.92
N PHE A 193 -37.59 2.22 -14.11
CA PHE A 193 -36.40 1.39 -14.02
C PHE A 193 -35.13 2.21 -13.77
N ILE A 194 -34.17 1.65 -13.02
CA ILE A 194 -32.83 2.22 -12.79
C ILE A 194 -31.79 1.27 -13.39
N ILE A 195 -30.96 1.78 -14.30
CA ILE A 195 -29.74 1.13 -14.76
C ILE A 195 -28.60 1.76 -14.00
N ASP A 196 -27.97 0.97 -13.10
CA ASP A 196 -26.99 1.45 -12.11
C ASP A 196 -25.56 1.07 -12.47
N GLY A 197 -24.59 1.86 -11.97
CA GLY A 197 -23.15 1.66 -12.08
C GLY A 197 -22.42 1.90 -10.75
N HIS A 198 -21.15 2.35 -10.78
CA HIS A 198 -20.31 2.79 -9.68
C HIS A 198 -19.80 1.69 -8.71
N SER A 199 -20.68 0.94 -8.06
CA SER A 199 -20.31 -0.07 -7.06
C SER A 199 -19.77 -1.38 -7.62
N HIS A 200 -19.80 -1.58 -8.96
CA HIS A 200 -19.45 -2.83 -9.65
C HIS A 200 -20.29 -4.05 -9.22
N SER A 201 -21.45 -3.82 -8.66
CA SER A 201 -22.34 -4.86 -8.17
C SER A 201 -23.05 -5.60 -9.30
N VAL A 202 -23.43 -6.84 -9.06
CA VAL A 202 -24.19 -7.68 -10.00
C VAL A 202 -25.55 -7.95 -9.39
N ILE A 203 -26.57 -7.19 -9.82
CA ILE A 203 -27.94 -7.28 -9.28
C ILE A 203 -28.98 -7.14 -10.40
N THR A 204 -30.14 -7.72 -10.19
CA THR A 204 -31.34 -7.57 -11.06
C THR A 204 -32.54 -7.01 -10.30
N ALA A 205 -32.40 -6.74 -9.02
CA ALA A 205 -33.44 -6.08 -8.21
C ALA A 205 -32.80 -5.49 -6.94
N GLY A 206 -33.41 -4.48 -6.36
CA GLY A 206 -33.06 -4.00 -5.03
C GLY A 206 -33.62 -4.91 -3.92
N PRO A 207 -33.21 -4.68 -2.65
CA PRO A 207 -33.52 -5.55 -1.51
C PRO A 207 -35.02 -5.63 -1.19
N ASN A 208 -35.82 -4.62 -1.57
CA ASN A 208 -37.27 -4.61 -1.39
C ASN A 208 -38.03 -4.85 -2.71
N GLY A 209 -37.34 -5.27 -3.79
CA GLY A 209 -37.90 -5.51 -5.09
C GLY A 209 -37.93 -4.29 -6.02
N GLU A 210 -37.12 -3.29 -5.74
CA GLU A 210 -36.92 -2.11 -6.60
C GLU A 210 -36.45 -2.54 -7.99
N ALA A 211 -36.97 -1.87 -9.04
CA ALA A 211 -36.63 -2.13 -10.44
C ALA A 211 -35.26 -1.54 -10.78
N ILE A 212 -34.21 -2.21 -10.35
CA ILE A 212 -32.79 -1.79 -10.51
C ILE A 212 -31.99 -2.94 -11.11
N GLN A 213 -31.09 -2.62 -12.05
CA GLN A 213 -30.10 -3.55 -12.57
C GLN A 213 -28.70 -2.93 -12.56
N SER A 214 -27.71 -3.69 -12.09
CA SER A 214 -26.29 -3.38 -12.25
C SER A 214 -25.55 -4.62 -12.76
N THR A 215 -24.64 -4.44 -13.72
CA THR A 215 -24.08 -5.53 -14.54
C THR A 215 -22.68 -5.98 -14.11
N GLY A 216 -22.16 -5.41 -13.02
CA GLY A 216 -20.77 -5.64 -12.59
C GLY A 216 -19.81 -4.70 -13.31
N THR A 217 -18.64 -5.24 -13.67
CA THR A 217 -17.56 -4.45 -14.31
C THR A 217 -16.96 -5.20 -15.50
N ALA A 218 -16.18 -4.51 -16.33
CA ALA A 218 -15.38 -5.07 -17.43
C ALA A 218 -16.16 -5.99 -18.38
N PHE A 219 -17.43 -5.68 -18.66
CA PHE A 219 -18.31 -6.51 -19.48
C PHE A 219 -18.47 -7.97 -19.01
N ALA A 220 -18.34 -8.24 -17.72
CA ALA A 220 -18.63 -9.58 -17.20
C ALA A 220 -20.09 -9.99 -17.55
N ASN A 221 -21.02 -9.04 -17.47
CA ASN A 221 -22.40 -9.23 -17.89
C ASN A 221 -22.87 -8.06 -18.77
N ILE A 222 -23.87 -8.34 -19.60
CA ILE A 222 -24.69 -7.34 -20.29
C ILE A 222 -26.12 -7.46 -19.76
N GLY A 223 -26.68 -6.34 -19.31
CA GLY A 223 -28.07 -6.27 -18.87
C GLY A 223 -29.03 -6.25 -20.04
N VAL A 224 -30.12 -7.01 -19.94
CA VAL A 224 -31.18 -7.05 -20.95
C VAL A 224 -32.51 -6.76 -20.27
N ILE A 225 -33.11 -5.63 -20.65
CA ILE A 225 -34.44 -5.21 -20.18
C ILE A 225 -35.39 -5.35 -21.34
N THR A 226 -36.43 -6.19 -21.20
CA THR A 226 -37.41 -6.45 -22.22
C THR A 226 -38.68 -5.64 -21.97
N ILE A 227 -39.09 -4.86 -22.98
CA ILE A 227 -40.31 -4.05 -22.95
C ILE A 227 -41.29 -4.62 -23.97
N ASP A 228 -42.53 -4.86 -23.55
CA ASP A 228 -43.61 -5.24 -24.44
C ASP A 228 -44.23 -4.00 -25.11
N ASN A 229 -44.13 -3.96 -26.44
CA ASN A 229 -44.54 -2.79 -27.22
C ASN A 229 -46.09 -2.51 -27.15
N ALA A 230 -46.91 -3.55 -26.94
CA ALA A 230 -48.35 -3.40 -26.91
C ALA A 230 -48.83 -2.87 -25.55
N THR A 231 -48.27 -3.37 -24.46
CA THR A 231 -48.62 -2.96 -23.10
C THR A 231 -47.78 -1.79 -22.59
N LYS A 232 -46.64 -1.52 -23.23
CA LYS A 232 -45.62 -0.52 -22.82
C LYS A 232 -45.11 -0.77 -21.41
N GLN A 233 -44.95 -2.05 -21.04
CA GLN A 233 -44.48 -2.46 -19.71
C GLN A 233 -43.19 -3.22 -19.82
N ILE A 234 -42.34 -3.12 -18.78
CA ILE A 234 -41.17 -3.95 -18.61
C ILE A 234 -41.63 -5.36 -18.22
N VAL A 235 -41.27 -6.35 -19.06
CA VAL A 235 -41.69 -7.75 -18.89
C VAL A 235 -40.53 -8.70 -18.67
N GLY A 236 -39.30 -8.22 -18.77
CA GLY A 236 -38.09 -8.99 -18.51
C GLY A 236 -36.94 -8.12 -18.02
N ASN A 237 -36.15 -8.70 -17.15
CA ASN A 237 -34.92 -8.11 -16.59
C ASN A 237 -33.94 -9.25 -16.32
N GLU A 238 -32.93 -9.41 -17.17
CA GLU A 238 -31.94 -10.51 -17.08
C GLU A 238 -30.51 -10.02 -17.31
N LEU A 239 -29.55 -10.80 -16.85
CA LEU A 239 -28.12 -10.60 -17.14
C LEU A 239 -27.64 -11.69 -18.10
N LYS A 240 -26.95 -11.30 -19.16
CA LYS A 240 -26.24 -12.19 -20.07
C LYS A 240 -24.78 -12.21 -19.69
N ALA A 241 -24.31 -13.31 -19.14
CA ALA A 241 -22.89 -13.50 -18.85
C ALA A 241 -22.07 -13.50 -20.14
N ILE A 242 -21.02 -12.71 -20.18
CA ILE A 242 -20.05 -12.65 -21.28
C ILE A 242 -18.84 -13.46 -20.91
N TRP A 243 -18.40 -13.35 -19.66
CA TRP A 243 -17.36 -14.16 -19.07
C TRP A 243 -17.50 -14.19 -17.54
N HIS A 244 -16.94 -15.22 -16.92
CA HIS A 244 -16.80 -15.29 -15.46
C HIS A 244 -15.46 -15.93 -15.08
N THR A 245 -15.12 -15.90 -13.81
CA THR A 245 -13.95 -16.56 -13.27
C THR A 245 -14.37 -17.80 -12.49
N GLU A 246 -13.73 -18.95 -12.76
CA GLU A 246 -13.91 -20.17 -11.99
C GLU A 246 -12.56 -20.78 -11.58
N LYS A 247 -12.58 -21.66 -10.59
CA LYS A 247 -11.37 -22.39 -10.21
C LYS A 247 -11.23 -23.66 -11.04
N ASN A 248 -10.05 -23.82 -11.68
CA ASN A 248 -9.70 -25.07 -12.38
C ASN A 248 -9.40 -26.21 -11.39
N ALA A 249 -9.08 -27.39 -11.92
CA ALA A 249 -8.76 -28.57 -11.12
C ALA A 249 -7.56 -28.40 -10.16
N ASP A 250 -6.68 -27.44 -10.45
CA ASP A 250 -5.52 -27.09 -9.61
C ASP A 250 -5.83 -25.97 -8.60
N GLY A 251 -7.10 -25.54 -8.49
CA GLY A 251 -7.53 -24.46 -7.62
C GLY A 251 -7.17 -23.06 -8.11
N LYS A 252 -6.68 -22.92 -9.35
CA LYS A 252 -6.31 -21.62 -9.96
C LYS A 252 -7.50 -20.98 -10.65
N ASP A 253 -7.62 -19.68 -10.52
CA ASP A 253 -8.63 -18.91 -11.21
C ASP A 253 -8.37 -18.90 -12.72
N VAL A 254 -9.39 -19.26 -13.49
CA VAL A 254 -9.40 -19.23 -14.95
C VAL A 254 -10.60 -18.47 -15.45
N THR A 255 -10.41 -17.68 -16.51
CA THR A 255 -11.52 -16.97 -17.16
C THR A 255 -12.23 -17.92 -18.11
N VAL A 256 -13.53 -18.09 -17.93
CA VAL A 256 -14.42 -18.81 -18.83
C VAL A 256 -15.22 -17.81 -19.65
N VAL A 257 -15.19 -17.97 -20.96
CA VAL A 257 -15.95 -17.11 -21.87
C VAL A 257 -17.32 -17.74 -22.14
N ASP A 258 -18.38 -17.12 -21.63
CA ASP A 258 -19.76 -17.59 -21.71
C ASP A 258 -20.40 -17.25 -23.07
N TYR A 259 -20.12 -16.04 -23.60
CA TYR A 259 -20.63 -15.60 -24.89
C TYR A 259 -19.47 -15.36 -25.86
N GLN A 260 -19.35 -16.20 -26.90
CA GLN A 260 -18.18 -16.23 -27.76
C GLN A 260 -18.34 -15.44 -29.07
N THR A 261 -19.58 -15.13 -29.49
CA THR A 261 -19.83 -14.43 -30.74
C THR A 261 -19.32 -12.99 -30.67
N ARG A 262 -18.69 -12.53 -31.74
CA ARG A 262 -18.11 -11.20 -31.87
C ARG A 262 -18.47 -10.60 -33.21
N ASP A 263 -18.98 -9.37 -33.20
CA ASP A 263 -19.17 -8.62 -34.47
C ASP A 263 -17.80 -8.31 -35.08
N GLU A 264 -17.60 -8.75 -36.32
CA GLU A 264 -16.30 -8.65 -36.99
C GLU A 264 -15.84 -7.20 -37.21
N LYS A 265 -16.78 -6.29 -37.49
CA LYS A 265 -16.46 -4.88 -37.75
C LYS A 265 -16.06 -4.17 -36.47
N VAL A 266 -16.76 -4.40 -35.38
CA VAL A 266 -16.45 -3.83 -34.06
C VAL A 266 -15.17 -4.47 -33.51
N ALA A 267 -14.97 -5.77 -33.69
CA ALA A 267 -13.72 -6.45 -33.32
C ALA A 267 -12.49 -5.89 -34.10
N ALA A 268 -12.67 -5.59 -35.38
CA ALA A 268 -11.59 -4.97 -36.17
C ALA A 268 -11.28 -3.54 -35.68
N ALA A 269 -12.30 -2.77 -35.26
CA ALA A 269 -12.09 -1.45 -34.66
C ALA A 269 -11.36 -1.54 -33.32
N ALA A 270 -11.74 -2.49 -32.47
CA ALA A 270 -11.03 -2.76 -31.20
C ALA A 270 -9.57 -3.14 -31.42
N LYS A 271 -9.31 -4.03 -32.37
CA LYS A 271 -7.95 -4.46 -32.73
C LYS A 271 -7.07 -3.32 -33.23
N ALA A 272 -7.64 -2.35 -33.96
CA ALA A 272 -6.91 -1.18 -34.43
C ALA A 272 -6.43 -0.26 -33.27
N ILE A 273 -7.11 -0.30 -32.13
CA ILE A 273 -6.72 0.40 -30.89
C ILE A 273 -5.70 -0.45 -30.10
N ILE A 274 -5.97 -1.74 -29.95
CA ILE A 274 -5.21 -2.65 -29.06
C ILE A 274 -3.80 -2.92 -29.64
N ASP A 275 -3.67 -3.27 -30.93
CA ASP A 275 -2.39 -3.71 -31.51
C ASP A 275 -1.23 -2.70 -31.35
N PRO A 276 -1.41 -1.38 -31.60
CA PRO A 276 -0.35 -0.40 -31.36
C PRO A 276 0.06 -0.30 -29.89
N ILE A 277 -0.90 -0.42 -29.00
CA ILE A 277 -0.69 -0.31 -27.54
C ILE A 277 0.03 -1.56 -27.03
N ASP A 278 -0.41 -2.76 -27.44
CA ASP A 278 0.25 -4.02 -27.08
C ASP A 278 1.71 -4.05 -27.56
N LYS A 279 1.96 -3.49 -28.74
CA LYS A 279 3.34 -3.35 -29.25
C LYS A 279 4.19 -2.39 -28.41
N ALA A 280 3.60 -1.28 -27.92
CA ALA A 280 4.31 -0.25 -27.15
C ALA A 280 4.51 -0.63 -25.69
N TYR A 281 3.54 -1.32 -25.08
CA TYR A 281 3.48 -1.60 -23.66
C TYR A 281 3.69 -3.08 -23.30
N GLY A 282 3.63 -3.99 -24.27
CA GLY A 282 3.75 -5.45 -24.04
C GLY A 282 5.19 -5.96 -23.85
N GLU A 283 6.20 -5.08 -23.93
CA GLU A 283 7.59 -5.47 -23.73
C GLU A 283 7.86 -5.80 -22.27
N LYS A 284 8.41 -7.00 -22.02
CA LYS A 284 8.86 -7.43 -20.71
C LYS A 284 10.04 -6.57 -20.24
N PHE A 285 9.97 -6.06 -19.01
CA PHE A 285 11.07 -5.31 -18.40
C PHE A 285 11.52 -5.90 -17.05
N ALA A 286 10.71 -6.76 -16.41
CA ALA A 286 10.99 -7.34 -15.10
C ALA A 286 10.37 -8.73 -14.92
N VAL A 287 10.65 -9.36 -13.78
CA VAL A 287 10.04 -10.62 -13.33
C VAL A 287 9.59 -10.47 -11.89
N SER A 288 8.40 -10.97 -11.53
CA SER A 288 8.01 -11.17 -10.13
C SER A 288 8.06 -12.66 -9.76
N LYS A 289 8.69 -12.97 -8.64
CA LYS A 289 8.67 -14.33 -8.05
C LYS A 289 7.36 -14.62 -7.30
N VAL A 290 6.64 -13.57 -6.91
CA VAL A 290 5.45 -13.62 -6.07
C VAL A 290 4.25 -12.98 -6.76
N THR A 291 3.05 -13.34 -6.35
CA THR A 291 1.83 -12.64 -6.77
C THR A 291 1.64 -11.40 -5.90
N LEU A 292 1.49 -10.25 -6.53
CA LEU A 292 1.25 -8.96 -5.87
C LEU A 292 -0.25 -8.68 -5.84
N ASN A 293 -0.83 -8.63 -4.64
CA ASN A 293 -2.28 -8.53 -4.45
C ASN A 293 -2.80 -7.12 -4.75
N GLY A 294 -3.58 -6.99 -5.80
CA GLY A 294 -4.29 -5.78 -6.20
C GLY A 294 -5.82 -5.90 -6.11
N ALA A 295 -6.33 -6.90 -5.39
CA ALA A 295 -7.76 -7.07 -5.18
C ALA A 295 -8.39 -5.88 -4.44
N LYS A 296 -9.67 -5.60 -4.72
CA LYS A 296 -10.40 -4.49 -4.08
C LYS A 296 -10.62 -4.76 -2.59
N ALA A 297 -11.34 -5.84 -2.27
CA ALA A 297 -11.74 -6.34 -0.94
C ALA A 297 -12.40 -7.73 -1.11
N PRO A 298 -12.55 -8.56 -0.05
CA PRO A 298 -11.95 -8.41 1.28
C PRO A 298 -10.45 -8.75 1.28
N ASN A 299 -9.70 -8.21 2.26
CA ASN A 299 -8.24 -8.35 2.40
C ASN A 299 -7.50 -7.86 1.15
N GLY A 300 -7.93 -6.73 0.62
CA GLY A 300 -7.37 -6.09 -0.55
C GLY A 300 -7.00 -4.64 -0.28
N ASN A 301 -6.65 -3.91 -1.33
CA ASN A 301 -6.14 -2.54 -1.24
C ASN A 301 -7.07 -1.55 -0.52
N ARG A 302 -8.38 -1.85 -0.39
CA ARG A 302 -9.38 -0.92 0.11
C ARG A 302 -9.87 -1.22 1.52
N ASP A 303 -9.31 -2.23 2.16
CA ASP A 303 -9.65 -2.62 3.53
C ASP A 303 -8.46 -3.19 4.32
N SER A 304 -7.32 -3.39 3.67
CA SER A 304 -6.14 -4.02 4.24
C SER A 304 -4.85 -3.54 3.56
N GLU A 305 -3.74 -3.69 4.24
CA GLU A 305 -2.40 -3.61 3.65
C GLU A 305 -2.21 -4.73 2.63
N THR A 306 -1.54 -4.42 1.51
CA THR A 306 -1.20 -5.41 0.49
C THR A 306 0.26 -5.29 0.07
N ASN A 307 0.87 -6.41 -0.31
CA ASN A 307 2.24 -6.42 -0.81
C ASN A 307 2.44 -5.60 -2.10
N LEU A 308 1.39 -5.40 -2.91
CA LEU A 308 1.42 -4.49 -4.04
C LEU A 308 1.39 -3.03 -3.58
N GLY A 309 0.60 -2.71 -2.56
CA GLY A 309 0.58 -1.40 -1.91
C GLY A 309 1.96 -1.05 -1.32
N ASP A 310 2.60 -2.03 -0.69
CA ASP A 310 3.97 -1.88 -0.16
C ASP A 310 4.98 -1.58 -1.27
N LEU A 311 4.98 -2.37 -2.35
CA LEU A 311 5.87 -2.15 -3.50
C LEU A 311 5.71 -0.73 -4.09
N ILE A 312 4.46 -0.27 -4.25
CA ILE A 312 4.17 1.06 -4.81
C ILE A 312 4.66 2.16 -3.86
N THR A 313 4.36 2.06 -2.58
CA THR A 313 4.76 3.08 -1.60
C THR A 313 6.26 3.07 -1.31
N ASP A 314 6.93 1.92 -1.38
CA ASP A 314 8.39 1.84 -1.34
C ASP A 314 9.02 2.54 -2.55
N ALA A 315 8.47 2.33 -3.74
CA ALA A 315 8.93 3.03 -4.95
C ALA A 315 8.78 4.55 -4.83
N MET A 316 7.64 5.02 -4.29
CA MET A 316 7.37 6.45 -4.06
C MET A 316 8.39 7.04 -3.07
N LEU A 317 8.59 6.36 -1.94
CA LEU A 317 9.51 6.78 -0.89
C LEU A 317 10.97 6.77 -1.39
N TRP A 318 11.39 5.70 -2.08
CA TRP A 318 12.72 5.59 -2.69
C TRP A 318 13.02 6.75 -3.64
N LYS A 319 12.05 7.12 -4.48
CA LYS A 319 12.22 8.19 -5.48
C LYS A 319 12.49 9.55 -4.83
N ILE A 320 11.84 9.83 -3.72
CA ILE A 320 11.89 11.16 -3.06
C ILE A 320 12.97 11.25 -1.98
N ARG A 321 13.32 10.17 -1.30
CA ARG A 321 14.29 10.20 -0.18
C ARG A 321 15.66 10.84 -0.52
N SER A 322 16.08 10.76 -1.77
CA SER A 322 17.34 11.34 -2.25
C SER A 322 17.19 12.74 -2.86
N ASP A 323 15.98 13.30 -2.89
CA ASP A 323 15.72 14.61 -3.47
C ASP A 323 16.13 15.72 -2.49
N ALA A 324 17.12 16.51 -2.89
CA ALA A 324 17.65 17.62 -2.08
C ALA A 324 16.65 18.78 -1.87
N THR A 325 15.48 18.76 -2.52
CA THR A 325 14.44 19.79 -2.36
C THR A 325 13.50 19.52 -1.19
N ILE A 326 13.57 18.33 -0.55
CA ILE A 326 12.79 17.97 0.63
C ILE A 326 13.24 18.82 1.84
N LYS A 327 12.26 19.43 2.50
CA LYS A 327 12.46 20.46 3.54
C LYS A 327 12.51 19.91 4.96
N VAL A 328 12.34 18.60 5.14
CA VAL A 328 12.37 17.93 6.45
C VAL A 328 13.50 16.90 6.49
N PRO A 329 13.95 16.47 7.69
CA PRO A 329 14.87 15.35 7.83
C PRO A 329 14.33 14.10 7.13
N VAL A 330 15.23 13.27 6.59
CA VAL A 330 14.84 12.06 5.82
C VAL A 330 13.99 11.08 6.64
N GLU A 331 14.19 11.05 7.95
CA GLU A 331 13.38 10.27 8.88
C GLU A 331 11.94 10.73 9.02
N ASN A 332 11.61 11.95 8.61
CA ASN A 332 10.26 12.51 8.59
C ASN A 332 9.60 12.42 7.18
N VAL A 333 10.20 11.65 6.27
CA VAL A 333 9.61 11.42 4.94
C VAL A 333 8.87 10.09 4.94
N VAL A 334 7.58 10.12 4.64
CA VAL A 334 6.70 8.95 4.56
C VAL A 334 6.00 8.90 3.22
N ALA A 335 5.53 7.74 2.79
CA ALA A 335 4.71 7.62 1.59
C ALA A 335 3.32 7.09 1.93
N ILE A 336 2.30 7.66 1.28
CA ILE A 336 0.90 7.21 1.40
C ILE A 336 0.28 7.24 0.02
N THR A 337 -0.37 6.15 -0.41
CA THR A 337 -1.23 6.15 -1.58
C THR A 337 -2.59 5.53 -1.23
N ASN A 338 -3.63 5.94 -1.95
CA ASN A 338 -4.97 5.42 -1.74
C ASN A 338 -5.17 4.06 -2.42
N GLY A 339 -5.80 3.12 -1.75
CA GLY A 339 -6.07 1.78 -2.26
C GLY A 339 -6.95 1.77 -3.52
N GLY A 340 -7.79 2.80 -3.69
CA GLY A 340 -8.59 3.02 -4.89
C GLY A 340 -7.77 3.27 -6.15
N GLY A 341 -6.54 3.77 -6.00
CA GLY A 341 -5.58 3.99 -7.08
C GLY A 341 -4.98 2.70 -7.65
N ILE A 342 -5.05 1.58 -6.93
CA ILE A 342 -4.48 0.28 -7.30
C ILE A 342 -5.58 -0.61 -7.88
N ARG A 343 -5.49 -0.95 -9.18
CA ARG A 343 -6.64 -1.46 -9.92
C ARG A 343 -6.55 -2.92 -10.35
N ALA A 344 -5.39 -3.55 -10.28
CA ALA A 344 -5.18 -4.93 -10.75
C ALA A 344 -4.12 -5.67 -9.93
N THR A 345 -4.27 -7.00 -9.86
CA THR A 345 -3.29 -7.93 -9.31
C THR A 345 -2.22 -8.24 -10.35
N VAL A 346 -0.95 -8.23 -9.96
CA VAL A 346 0.16 -8.70 -10.80
C VAL A 346 0.50 -10.14 -10.41
N LYS A 347 0.35 -11.08 -11.34
CA LYS A 347 0.69 -12.49 -11.11
C LYS A 347 2.20 -12.70 -11.12
N ALA A 348 2.69 -13.71 -10.40
CA ALA A 348 4.07 -14.16 -10.52
C ALA A 348 4.40 -14.54 -11.98
N GLY A 349 5.58 -14.14 -12.44
CA GLY A 349 6.04 -14.33 -13.82
C GLY A 349 6.61 -13.08 -14.45
N ASP A 350 6.57 -13.00 -15.77
CA ASP A 350 7.05 -11.85 -16.53
C ASP A 350 6.16 -10.63 -16.29
N ILE A 351 6.77 -9.45 -16.15
CA ILE A 351 6.08 -8.16 -15.96
C ILE A 351 6.38 -7.28 -17.17
N THR A 352 5.31 -6.72 -17.74
CA THR A 352 5.33 -5.75 -18.83
C THR A 352 4.96 -4.36 -18.36
N LYS A 353 5.23 -3.34 -19.15
CA LYS A 353 4.74 -1.96 -18.87
C LYS A 353 3.21 -1.91 -18.80
N LYS A 354 2.53 -2.75 -19.61
CA LYS A 354 1.07 -2.87 -19.61
C LYS A 354 0.53 -3.32 -18.25
N ASP A 355 1.22 -4.28 -17.59
CA ASP A 355 0.80 -4.75 -16.27
C ASP A 355 0.84 -3.61 -15.24
N ILE A 356 1.94 -2.84 -15.18
CA ILE A 356 2.06 -1.71 -14.25
C ILE A 356 1.08 -0.59 -14.56
N ASN A 357 0.87 -0.26 -15.86
CA ASN A 357 -0.12 0.75 -16.23
C ASN A 357 -1.56 0.27 -15.92
N THR A 358 -1.84 -1.03 -16.02
CA THR A 358 -3.14 -1.59 -15.62
C THR A 358 -3.35 -1.50 -14.10
N VAL A 359 -2.28 -1.62 -13.32
CA VAL A 359 -2.31 -1.39 -11.86
C VAL A 359 -2.56 0.08 -11.53
N LEU A 360 -1.93 1.02 -12.26
CA LEU A 360 -1.95 2.46 -12.01
C LEU A 360 -2.44 3.25 -13.24
N PRO A 361 -3.72 3.12 -13.64
CA PRO A 361 -4.18 3.58 -14.95
C PRO A 361 -4.55 5.07 -15.02
N PHE A 362 -4.52 5.80 -13.90
CA PHE A 362 -5.06 7.16 -13.82
C PHE A 362 -4.14 8.26 -14.36
N GLY A 363 -2.87 7.92 -14.68
CA GLY A 363 -1.87 8.92 -15.05
C GLY A 363 -1.54 9.91 -13.94
N ASN A 364 -1.73 9.49 -12.69
CA ASN A 364 -1.37 10.29 -11.52
C ASN A 364 0.13 10.54 -11.48
N THR A 365 0.51 11.73 -11.04
CA THR A 365 1.91 12.12 -10.81
C THR A 365 2.26 12.03 -9.32
N LEU A 366 3.55 11.88 -9.04
CA LEU A 366 4.08 11.89 -7.68
C LEU A 366 4.07 13.31 -7.13
N ALA A 367 3.49 13.50 -5.95
CA ALA A 367 3.41 14.78 -5.26
C ALA A 367 3.94 14.67 -3.83
N VAL A 368 4.31 15.79 -3.24
CA VAL A 368 4.76 15.89 -1.84
C VAL A 368 3.94 16.95 -1.14
N VAL A 369 3.42 16.60 0.03
CA VAL A 369 2.63 17.48 0.90
C VAL A 369 3.30 17.57 2.26
N TYR A 370 3.47 18.78 2.79
CA TYR A 370 4.02 19.00 4.14
C TYR A 370 2.88 19.21 5.13
N VAL A 371 2.79 18.30 6.10
CA VAL A 371 1.75 18.31 7.13
C VAL A 371 2.35 18.14 8.52
N THR A 372 1.65 18.59 9.54
CA THR A 372 1.97 18.25 10.93
C THR A 372 1.61 16.80 11.23
N GLY A 373 2.19 16.22 12.29
CA GLY A 373 1.80 14.88 12.72
C GLY A 373 0.32 14.79 13.09
N ALA A 374 -0.28 15.87 13.62
CA ALA A 374 -1.72 15.93 13.91
C ALA A 374 -2.56 15.82 12.62
N GLU A 375 -2.19 16.54 11.55
CA GLU A 375 -2.85 16.46 10.23
C GLU A 375 -2.64 15.10 9.56
N LEU A 376 -1.47 14.47 9.76
CA LEU A 376 -1.21 13.11 9.32
C LEU A 376 -2.14 12.10 10.01
N LEU A 377 -2.32 12.22 11.35
CA LEU A 377 -3.28 11.41 12.10
C LEU A 377 -4.73 11.64 11.62
N GLU A 378 -5.12 12.89 11.40
CA GLU A 378 -6.44 13.22 10.84
C GLU A 378 -6.67 12.53 9.50
N ALA A 379 -5.71 12.56 8.59
CA ALA A 379 -5.80 11.92 7.29
C ALA A 379 -5.95 10.40 7.40
N LEU A 380 -5.19 9.74 8.30
CA LEU A 380 -5.27 8.29 8.52
C LEU A 380 -6.57 7.89 9.21
N GLU A 381 -7.05 8.65 10.20
CA GLU A 381 -8.34 8.41 10.86
C GLU A 381 -9.48 8.51 9.84
N ALA A 382 -9.50 9.58 9.03
CA ALA A 382 -10.50 9.79 8.00
C ALA A 382 -10.45 8.73 6.90
N SER A 383 -9.28 8.28 6.49
CA SER A 383 -9.12 7.29 5.41
C SER A 383 -9.36 5.83 5.84
N THR A 384 -9.66 5.61 7.12
CA THR A 384 -9.99 4.29 7.67
C THR A 384 -11.36 4.23 8.35
N PHE A 385 -12.18 5.28 8.19
CA PHE A 385 -13.40 5.53 8.98
C PHE A 385 -14.40 4.37 8.97
N CYS A 386 -14.54 3.65 7.85
CA CYS A 386 -15.50 2.56 7.70
C CYS A 386 -14.86 1.16 7.70
N THR A 387 -13.52 1.07 7.85
CA THR A 387 -12.86 -0.25 7.90
C THR A 387 -13.50 -1.13 9.00
N PRO A 388 -13.87 -2.40 8.71
CA PRO A 388 -13.42 -3.27 7.61
C PRO A 388 -14.19 -3.14 6.27
N GLU A 389 -15.12 -2.23 6.14
CA GLU A 389 -15.76 -1.97 4.85
C GLU A 389 -14.79 -1.34 3.85
N SER A 390 -15.06 -1.59 2.55
CA SER A 390 -14.19 -1.17 1.45
C SER A 390 -14.25 0.34 1.24
N LEU A 391 -13.10 1.01 1.25
CA LEU A 391 -12.97 2.44 0.98
C LEU A 391 -11.88 2.71 -0.04
N GLY A 392 -12.16 3.50 -1.09
CA GLY A 392 -11.15 3.93 -2.06
C GLY A 392 -9.98 4.66 -1.42
N GLY A 393 -10.26 5.47 -0.39
CA GLY A 393 -9.26 6.21 0.38
C GLY A 393 -8.40 5.37 1.31
N PHE A 394 -8.67 4.07 1.54
CA PHE A 394 -7.87 3.25 2.46
C PHE A 394 -6.37 3.35 2.12
N PRO A 395 -5.50 3.66 3.12
CA PRO A 395 -4.10 3.95 2.86
C PRO A 395 -3.28 2.69 2.61
N GLN A 396 -2.31 2.78 1.69
CA GLN A 396 -1.14 1.92 1.60
C GLN A 396 0.05 2.81 1.94
N VAL A 397 1.00 2.35 2.76
CA VAL A 397 2.00 3.23 3.38
C VAL A 397 3.43 2.69 3.30
N ALA A 398 4.44 3.60 3.34
CA ALA A 398 5.84 3.27 3.57
C ALA A 398 6.49 4.31 4.49
N GLY A 399 7.48 3.87 5.29
CA GLY A 399 8.13 4.70 6.29
C GLY A 399 7.24 5.05 7.49
N LEU A 400 6.11 4.36 7.64
CA LEU A 400 5.09 4.60 8.65
C LEU A 400 4.52 3.25 9.12
N GLN A 401 4.37 3.06 10.42
CA GLN A 401 3.64 1.94 11.01
C GLN A 401 2.56 2.45 11.94
N PHE A 402 1.36 1.90 11.81
CA PHE A 402 0.24 2.27 12.68
C PHE A 402 -0.71 1.11 12.98
N ALA A 403 -1.29 1.16 14.18
CA ALA A 403 -2.38 0.28 14.57
C ALA A 403 -3.74 0.88 14.18
N LEU A 404 -4.62 0.04 13.61
CA LEU A 404 -5.99 0.39 13.26
C LEU A 404 -6.97 -0.42 14.14
N LYS A 405 -7.61 0.27 15.07
CA LYS A 405 -8.55 -0.27 16.07
C LYS A 405 -9.96 -0.27 15.49
N THR A 406 -10.35 -1.33 14.78
CA THR A 406 -11.68 -1.39 14.14
C THR A 406 -12.82 -1.59 15.14
N TYR A 407 -12.51 -1.89 16.40
CA TYR A 407 -13.44 -1.96 17.51
C TYR A 407 -13.82 -0.58 18.10
N GLU A 408 -13.02 0.45 17.82
CA GLU A 408 -13.35 1.81 18.19
C GLU A 408 -14.27 2.44 17.14
N PRO A 409 -15.32 3.21 17.56
CA PRO A 409 -16.19 3.89 16.63
C PRO A 409 -15.45 5.07 15.95
N TYR A 410 -15.88 5.42 14.74
CA TYR A 410 -15.45 6.66 14.10
C TYR A 410 -16.25 7.84 14.65
N ASP A 411 -15.59 8.75 15.38
CA ASP A 411 -16.19 9.98 15.90
C ASP A 411 -16.17 11.08 14.83
N LYS A 412 -17.21 11.11 13.98
CA LYS A 412 -17.28 12.03 12.85
C LYS A 412 -17.70 13.45 13.24
N ALA A 413 -17.18 14.45 12.53
CA ALA A 413 -17.61 15.84 12.62
C ALA A 413 -19.10 16.00 12.26
N GLU A 414 -19.72 17.13 12.65
CA GLU A 414 -21.13 17.42 12.38
C GLU A 414 -21.38 17.80 10.91
N GLU A 415 -20.38 18.43 10.27
CA GLU A 415 -20.42 18.85 8.88
C GLU A 415 -19.38 18.11 8.06
N PRO A 416 -19.65 17.81 6.78
CA PRO A 416 -18.65 17.21 5.89
C PRO A 416 -17.49 18.18 5.62
N TYR A 417 -16.39 17.63 5.16
CA TYR A 417 -15.32 18.46 4.63
C TYR A 417 -15.81 19.39 3.52
N PRO A 418 -15.24 20.60 3.39
CA PRO A 418 -15.62 21.53 2.32
C PRO A 418 -15.52 20.88 0.93
N LYS A 419 -16.63 20.96 0.17
CA LYS A 419 -16.75 20.35 -1.16
C LYS A 419 -16.49 18.84 -1.17
N SER A 420 -16.99 18.14 -0.18
CA SER A 420 -16.82 16.69 -0.03
C SER A 420 -18.10 16.06 0.53
N THR A 421 -18.28 14.78 0.29
CA THR A 421 -19.29 13.93 0.93
C THR A 421 -18.76 13.27 2.20
N TYR A 422 -17.45 13.33 2.44
CA TYR A 422 -16.78 12.75 3.60
C TYR A 422 -16.72 13.71 4.79
N TYR A 423 -16.72 13.13 5.98
CA TYR A 423 -16.66 13.84 7.25
C TYR A 423 -15.30 13.64 7.89
N GLY A 424 -14.68 14.72 8.37
CA GLY A 424 -13.47 14.63 9.16
C GLY A 424 -13.70 13.99 10.54
N PRO A 425 -12.65 13.52 11.23
CA PRO A 425 -12.77 13.07 12.61
C PRO A 425 -12.95 14.24 13.56
N LYS A 426 -13.80 14.07 14.57
CA LYS A 426 -13.92 14.99 15.72
C LYS A 426 -12.87 14.68 16.78
N SER A 427 -12.48 13.42 16.89
CA SER A 427 -11.39 12.94 17.73
C SER A 427 -10.66 11.77 17.07
N ILE A 428 -9.37 11.59 17.39
CA ILE A 428 -8.57 10.45 16.95
C ILE A 428 -8.79 9.31 17.95
N GLN A 429 -9.35 8.19 17.49
CA GLN A 429 -9.67 7.04 18.34
C GLN A 429 -9.19 5.72 17.73
N ARG A 430 -9.30 5.57 16.41
CA ARG A 430 -9.06 4.32 15.70
C ARG A 430 -7.59 4.12 15.33
N VAL A 431 -6.87 5.21 15.03
CA VAL A 431 -5.49 5.17 14.57
C VAL A 431 -4.52 5.53 15.69
N THR A 432 -3.48 4.70 15.84
CA THR A 432 -2.30 5.02 16.65
C THR A 432 -1.07 4.81 15.77
N ILE A 433 -0.29 5.87 15.53
CA ILE A 433 0.98 5.73 14.81
C ILE A 433 2.04 5.22 15.80
N ASP A 434 2.57 4.03 15.54
CA ASP A 434 3.54 3.38 16.42
C ASP A 434 4.93 3.96 16.21
N ASN A 435 5.34 4.09 14.93
CA ASN A 435 6.61 4.72 14.59
C ASN A 435 6.61 5.31 13.17
N VAL A 436 7.57 6.20 12.93
CA VAL A 436 7.91 6.75 11.60
C VAL A 436 9.38 6.51 11.35
N ASN A 437 9.70 5.68 10.35
CA ASN A 437 11.07 5.27 10.02
C ASN A 437 11.88 4.78 11.24
N GLY A 438 11.25 3.98 12.12
CA GLY A 438 11.85 3.43 13.34
C GLY A 438 11.98 4.42 14.50
N LYS A 439 11.46 5.66 14.39
CA LYS A 439 11.44 6.66 15.46
C LYS A 439 10.04 6.83 16.02
N ALA A 440 9.96 7.19 17.31
CA ALA A 440 8.71 7.55 17.94
C ALA A 440 8.01 8.68 17.17
N PHE A 441 6.70 8.52 16.98
CA PHE A 441 5.87 9.53 16.32
C PHE A 441 5.76 10.81 17.15
N ASP A 442 5.90 11.96 16.50
CA ASP A 442 5.70 13.29 17.12
C ASP A 442 4.53 14.02 16.42
N PRO A 443 3.39 14.22 17.09
CA PRO A 443 2.23 14.91 16.51
C PRO A 443 2.49 16.38 16.16
N THR A 444 3.55 16.98 16.69
CA THR A 444 3.92 18.39 16.45
C THR A 444 4.98 18.58 15.36
N ALA A 445 5.69 17.51 15.00
CA ALA A 445 6.69 17.55 13.93
C ALA A 445 6.05 17.76 12.56
N THR A 446 6.81 18.30 11.62
CA THR A 446 6.42 18.34 10.22
C THR A 446 6.91 17.10 9.49
N TYR A 447 6.03 16.48 8.74
CA TYR A 447 6.29 15.33 7.88
C TYR A 447 6.12 15.71 6.41
N ALA A 448 6.99 15.18 5.54
CA ALA A 448 6.79 15.21 4.10
C ALA A 448 6.06 13.91 3.70
N VAL A 449 4.81 14.03 3.30
CA VAL A 449 4.01 12.91 2.80
C VAL A 449 4.17 12.85 1.29
N VAL A 450 4.85 11.82 0.81
CA VAL A 450 4.95 11.49 -0.62
C VAL A 450 3.67 10.77 -1.02
N THR A 451 2.95 11.31 -1.98
CA THR A 451 1.66 10.77 -2.39
C THR A 451 1.42 10.98 -3.88
N ASN A 452 0.26 10.60 -4.39
CA ASN A 452 -0.12 10.95 -5.75
C ASN A 452 -0.88 12.30 -5.78
N ASN A 453 -0.90 12.97 -6.94
CA ASN A 453 -1.50 14.30 -7.09
C ASN A 453 -3.03 14.33 -6.83
N PHE A 454 -3.73 13.20 -7.01
CA PHE A 454 -5.15 13.05 -6.65
C PHE A 454 -5.33 13.17 -5.12
N VAL A 455 -4.57 12.41 -4.35
CA VAL A 455 -4.59 12.42 -2.88
C VAL A 455 -4.10 13.78 -2.33
N ALA A 456 -3.03 14.34 -2.90
CA ALA A 456 -2.53 15.67 -2.55
C ALA A 456 -3.56 16.78 -2.81
N GLY A 457 -4.44 16.58 -3.81
CA GLY A 457 -5.56 17.47 -4.13
C GLY A 457 -6.77 17.30 -3.21
N GLY A 458 -6.77 16.34 -2.27
CA GLY A 458 -7.88 16.05 -1.37
C GLY A 458 -8.86 15.02 -1.89
N GLY A 459 -8.45 14.22 -2.87
CA GLY A 459 -9.23 13.10 -3.35
C GLY A 459 -9.55 12.11 -2.23
N ASP A 460 -10.66 11.39 -2.37
CA ASP A 460 -11.19 10.54 -1.31
C ASP A 460 -11.37 11.32 0.02
N THR A 461 -10.79 10.87 1.11
CA THR A 461 -10.93 11.43 2.45
C THR A 461 -9.76 12.35 2.87
N TYR A 462 -8.83 12.68 1.96
CA TYR A 462 -7.56 13.34 2.28
C TYR A 462 -7.63 14.88 2.29
N TYR A 463 -8.71 15.43 2.86
CA TYR A 463 -8.88 16.88 2.96
C TYR A 463 -7.72 17.57 3.70
N ALA A 464 -7.17 16.96 4.75
CA ALA A 464 -6.03 17.50 5.48
C ALA A 464 -4.82 17.79 4.56
N PHE A 465 -4.60 16.97 3.53
CA PHE A 465 -3.55 17.19 2.54
C PHE A 465 -3.89 18.33 1.58
N ALA A 466 -5.15 18.42 1.15
CA ALA A 466 -5.59 19.54 0.32
C ALA A 466 -5.51 20.90 1.04
N ALA A 467 -5.73 20.90 2.34
CA ALA A 467 -5.66 22.09 3.19
C ALA A 467 -4.23 22.55 3.49
N ALA A 468 -3.22 21.68 3.26
CA ALA A 468 -1.82 22.02 3.47
C ALA A 468 -1.37 23.15 2.53
N THR A 469 -0.72 24.16 3.11
CA THR A 469 -0.26 25.34 2.37
C THR A 469 1.06 25.13 1.63
N ASP A 470 1.81 24.09 1.96
CA ASP A 470 3.10 23.73 1.34
C ASP A 470 3.00 22.36 0.69
N GLN A 471 2.95 22.33 -0.62
CA GLN A 471 2.90 21.12 -1.42
C GLN A 471 3.42 21.39 -2.83
N PHE A 472 3.92 20.36 -3.49
CA PHE A 472 4.29 20.44 -4.90
C PHE A 472 4.06 19.13 -5.63
N ASP A 473 3.73 19.21 -6.90
CA ASP A 473 3.64 18.09 -7.82
C ASP A 473 4.97 17.99 -8.60
N THR A 474 5.57 16.81 -8.61
CA THR A 474 6.86 16.58 -9.29
C THR A 474 6.68 16.47 -10.81
N GLY A 475 5.48 16.23 -11.30
CA GLY A 475 5.18 15.91 -12.70
C GLY A 475 5.66 14.50 -13.13
N LEU A 476 6.22 13.69 -12.22
CA LEU A 476 6.68 12.34 -12.53
C LEU A 476 5.50 11.36 -12.51
N PRO A 477 5.19 10.64 -13.61
CA PRO A 477 4.13 9.64 -13.61
C PRO A 477 4.39 8.52 -12.60
N LEU A 478 3.40 8.17 -11.80
CA LEU A 478 3.54 7.20 -10.70
C LEU A 478 3.88 5.79 -11.22
N ASP A 479 3.30 5.38 -12.33
CA ASP A 479 3.60 4.09 -12.97
C ASP A 479 5.06 4.03 -13.46
N GLU A 480 5.61 5.13 -14.01
CA GLU A 480 7.02 5.22 -14.39
C GLU A 480 7.95 5.16 -13.16
N VAL A 481 7.57 5.79 -12.04
CA VAL A 481 8.33 5.71 -10.76
C VAL A 481 8.40 4.27 -10.26
N VAL A 482 7.30 3.53 -10.31
CA VAL A 482 7.27 2.11 -9.91
C VAL A 482 8.13 1.26 -10.86
N MET A 483 8.05 1.46 -12.17
CA MET A 483 8.90 0.76 -13.15
C MET A 483 10.39 1.07 -12.95
N GLU A 484 10.71 2.33 -12.64
CA GLU A 484 12.09 2.76 -12.35
C GLU A 484 12.64 2.08 -11.09
N TYR A 485 11.85 2.01 -10.01
CA TYR A 485 12.21 1.33 -8.78
C TYR A 485 12.48 -0.16 -9.01
N ILE A 486 11.56 -0.85 -9.69
CA ILE A 486 11.72 -2.28 -10.02
C ILE A 486 13.01 -2.49 -10.82
N THR A 487 13.28 -1.62 -11.79
CA THR A 487 14.45 -1.78 -12.68
C THR A 487 15.76 -1.42 -11.99
N LYS A 488 15.82 -0.28 -11.28
CA LYS A 488 17.06 0.27 -10.71
C LYS A 488 17.38 -0.26 -9.34
N GLU A 489 16.41 -0.34 -8.45
CA GLU A 489 16.61 -0.79 -7.06
C GLU A 489 16.52 -2.30 -6.96
N LEU A 490 15.42 -2.90 -7.44
CA LEU A 490 15.21 -4.35 -7.39
C LEU A 490 15.92 -5.10 -8.55
N LYS A 491 16.68 -4.41 -9.40
CA LYS A 491 17.45 -5.02 -10.52
C LYS A 491 16.60 -5.86 -11.47
N GLY A 492 15.35 -5.50 -11.66
CA GLY A 492 14.41 -6.17 -12.55
C GLY A 492 13.77 -7.44 -11.96
N VAL A 493 13.92 -7.70 -10.66
CA VAL A 493 13.34 -8.88 -10.00
C VAL A 493 12.64 -8.47 -8.71
N ILE A 494 11.32 -8.64 -8.66
CA ILE A 494 10.55 -8.56 -7.41
C ILE A 494 10.64 -9.93 -6.74
N GLY A 495 11.28 -9.98 -5.57
CA GLY A 495 11.63 -11.21 -4.87
C GLY A 495 10.63 -11.59 -3.76
N GLU A 496 11.08 -12.50 -2.89
CA GLU A 496 10.30 -13.02 -1.79
C GLU A 496 10.05 -11.97 -0.68
N GLU A 497 10.79 -10.87 -0.67
CA GLU A 497 10.58 -9.73 0.24
C GLU A 497 9.18 -9.12 0.10
N TYR A 498 8.53 -9.32 -1.06
CA TYR A 498 7.13 -8.95 -1.30
C TYR A 498 6.17 -10.14 -1.32
N ALA A 499 6.54 -11.29 -0.72
CA ALA A 499 5.63 -12.45 -0.66
C ALA A 499 4.39 -12.18 0.19
N LEU A 500 4.54 -11.41 1.27
CA LEU A 500 3.49 -11.00 2.20
C LEU A 500 3.56 -9.48 2.46
N PRO A 501 2.46 -8.83 2.92
CA PRO A 501 2.48 -7.44 3.36
C PRO A 501 3.43 -7.21 4.54
N GLY A 502 3.98 -5.99 4.66
CA GLY A 502 5.07 -5.65 5.58
C GLY A 502 4.68 -5.35 7.03
N ASP A 503 3.43 -5.59 7.45
CA ASP A 503 2.90 -5.25 8.79
C ASP A 503 3.00 -3.75 9.14
N ARG A 504 2.87 -2.90 8.14
CA ARG A 504 2.84 -1.44 8.29
C ARG A 504 1.51 -0.96 8.85
N ILE A 505 0.45 -1.75 8.65
CA ILE A 505 -0.91 -1.50 9.13
C ILE A 505 -1.39 -2.70 9.94
N VAL A 506 -1.33 -2.59 11.25
CA VAL A 506 -1.79 -3.64 12.17
C VAL A 506 -3.26 -3.42 12.51
N ARG A 507 -4.14 -4.12 11.80
CA ARG A 507 -5.58 -4.07 12.03
C ARG A 507 -6.00 -5.07 13.11
N ALA A 508 -6.79 -4.60 14.10
CA ALA A 508 -7.34 -5.44 15.16
C ALA A 508 -8.83 -5.16 15.42
N ALA A 509 -9.61 -6.20 15.71
CA ALA A 509 -11.02 -6.14 16.03
C ALA A 509 -11.29 -6.10 17.54
N SER A 510 -10.26 -6.20 18.39
CA SER A 510 -10.30 -6.02 19.83
C SER A 510 -8.96 -5.55 20.39
N ALA A 511 -8.92 -5.06 21.64
CA ALA A 511 -7.70 -4.67 22.31
C ALA A 511 -6.78 -5.89 22.57
N GLU A 512 -7.36 -7.02 22.92
CA GLU A 512 -6.64 -8.27 23.14
C GLU A 512 -6.01 -8.79 21.85
N GLU A 513 -6.70 -8.65 20.71
CA GLU A 513 -6.12 -9.00 19.41
C GLU A 513 -4.94 -8.09 19.06
N LEU A 514 -5.06 -6.78 19.35
CA LEU A 514 -3.96 -5.84 19.09
C LEU A 514 -2.71 -6.19 19.91
N GLU A 515 -2.88 -6.51 21.19
CA GLU A 515 -1.79 -6.93 22.06
C GLU A 515 -1.14 -8.23 21.56
N ALA A 516 -1.95 -9.23 21.22
CA ALA A 516 -1.44 -10.49 20.68
C ALA A 516 -0.67 -10.29 19.35
N ARG A 517 -1.13 -9.40 18.47
CA ARG A 517 -0.43 -9.05 17.23
C ARG A 517 0.90 -8.35 17.51
N GLY A 518 0.92 -7.42 18.48
CA GLY A 518 2.15 -6.77 18.95
C GLY A 518 3.17 -7.80 19.42
N THR A 519 2.77 -8.73 20.27
CA THR A 519 3.63 -9.82 20.76
C THR A 519 4.20 -10.67 19.63
N PHE A 520 3.39 -11.01 18.61
CA PHE A 520 3.89 -11.75 17.45
C PHE A 520 4.99 -10.98 16.70
N LEU A 521 4.74 -9.70 16.43
CA LEU A 521 5.66 -8.84 15.69
C LEU A 521 6.95 -8.55 16.47
N GLU A 522 6.86 -8.37 17.79
CA GLU A 522 8.02 -8.25 18.66
C GLU A 522 8.91 -9.49 18.55
N ASN A 523 8.34 -10.69 18.59
CA ASN A 523 9.09 -11.93 18.42
C ASN A 523 9.72 -12.02 17.02
N MET A 524 9.00 -11.64 15.97
CA MET A 524 9.55 -11.60 14.61
C MET A 524 10.71 -10.62 14.47
N SER A 525 10.67 -9.47 15.15
CA SER A 525 11.70 -8.44 15.07
C SER A 525 13.07 -8.85 15.63
N LEU A 526 13.12 -9.94 16.41
CA LEU A 526 14.37 -10.51 16.92
C LEU A 526 15.11 -11.36 15.89
N LEU A 527 14.43 -11.77 14.82
CA LEU A 527 15.04 -12.54 13.75
C LEU A 527 15.83 -11.64 12.83
N CYS A 528 16.94 -12.16 12.31
CA CYS A 528 17.54 -11.57 11.11
C CYS A 528 16.58 -11.70 9.91
N ASP A 529 16.87 -10.97 8.83
CA ASP A 529 16.21 -11.22 7.56
C ASP A 529 16.19 -12.72 7.25
N LEU A 530 15.04 -13.25 6.81
CA LEU A 530 14.85 -14.69 6.63
C LEU A 530 15.82 -15.29 5.60
N SER A 531 16.36 -14.49 4.69
CA SER A 531 17.41 -14.91 3.74
C SER A 531 18.75 -15.22 4.43
N ALA A 532 18.93 -14.79 5.67
CA ALA A 532 20.12 -15.14 6.48
C ALA A 532 20.14 -16.62 6.92
N TYR A 533 18.99 -17.31 6.83
CA TYR A 533 18.85 -18.69 7.26
C TYR A 533 18.70 -19.64 6.07
N THR A 534 18.98 -20.93 6.29
CA THR A 534 18.79 -21.95 5.26
C THR A 534 17.30 -22.13 4.92
N GLU A 535 17.00 -22.40 3.64
CA GLU A 535 15.63 -22.52 3.15
C GLU A 535 14.80 -23.56 3.95
N ASP A 536 15.41 -24.67 4.32
CA ASP A 536 14.73 -25.74 5.10
C ASP A 536 14.40 -25.25 6.52
N SER A 537 15.29 -24.51 7.17
CA SER A 537 15.11 -24.07 8.57
C SER A 537 14.08 -22.95 8.74
N VAL A 538 13.85 -22.13 7.72
CA VAL A 538 12.86 -21.02 7.80
C VAL A 538 11.41 -21.46 7.56
N GLN A 539 11.15 -22.69 7.13
CA GLN A 539 9.80 -23.11 6.76
C GLN A 539 8.81 -23.00 7.91
N GLY A 540 9.23 -23.34 9.15
CA GLY A 540 8.40 -23.18 10.33
C GLY A 540 8.02 -21.72 10.61
N VAL A 541 8.99 -20.80 10.52
CA VAL A 541 8.75 -19.36 10.70
C VAL A 541 7.85 -18.82 9.60
N LYS A 542 8.10 -19.16 8.33
CA LYS A 542 7.24 -18.77 7.21
C LYS A 542 5.80 -19.27 7.40
N ALA A 543 5.62 -20.50 7.88
CA ALA A 543 4.30 -21.07 8.15
C ALA A 543 3.58 -20.33 9.31
N ALA A 544 4.29 -20.04 10.40
CA ALA A 544 3.76 -19.27 11.52
C ALA A 544 3.35 -17.86 11.10
N TYR A 545 4.18 -17.19 10.29
CA TYR A 545 3.87 -15.85 9.77
C TYR A 545 2.66 -15.88 8.81
N ALA A 546 2.55 -16.87 7.95
CA ALA A 546 1.37 -17.04 7.10
C ALA A 546 0.09 -17.29 7.91
N ALA A 547 0.19 -18.07 9.00
CA ALA A 547 -0.92 -18.29 9.94
C ALA A 547 -1.33 -17.00 10.65
N TYR A 548 -0.36 -16.20 11.12
CA TYR A 548 -0.58 -14.87 11.69
C TYR A 548 -1.33 -13.94 10.72
N LYS A 549 -0.89 -13.86 9.47
CA LYS A 549 -1.56 -13.04 8.44
C LYS A 549 -3.00 -13.51 8.15
N ALA A 550 -3.25 -14.80 8.23
CA ALA A 550 -4.58 -15.37 8.03
C ALA A 550 -5.48 -15.30 9.27
N ALA A 551 -4.93 -15.01 10.46
CA ALA A 551 -5.64 -14.98 11.72
C ALA A 551 -6.72 -13.88 11.76
N LYS A 552 -7.92 -14.26 12.24
CA LYS A 552 -9.09 -13.37 12.37
C LYS A 552 -9.59 -13.27 13.81
N THR A 553 -8.94 -13.94 14.74
CA THR A 553 -9.27 -13.93 16.17
C THR A 553 -8.01 -13.91 17.00
N THR A 554 -8.10 -13.43 18.24
CA THR A 554 -7.00 -13.40 19.20
C THR A 554 -6.38 -14.77 19.39
N GLU A 555 -7.19 -15.83 19.56
CA GLU A 555 -6.69 -17.19 19.76
C GLU A 555 -5.91 -17.72 18.55
N ALA A 556 -6.29 -17.29 17.33
CA ALA A 556 -5.54 -17.67 16.12
C ALA A 556 -4.19 -16.96 16.04
N VAL A 557 -4.11 -15.70 16.50
CA VAL A 557 -2.84 -14.95 16.61
C VAL A 557 -1.94 -15.57 17.65
N GLU A 558 -2.46 -15.89 18.84
CA GLU A 558 -1.73 -16.56 19.90
C GLU A 558 -1.19 -17.94 19.47
N ALA A 559 -1.99 -18.70 18.72
CA ALA A 559 -1.57 -19.98 18.15
C ALA A 559 -0.40 -19.79 17.16
N ALA A 560 -0.48 -18.78 16.29
CA ALA A 560 0.61 -18.45 15.37
C ALA A 560 1.88 -18.03 16.12
N THR A 561 1.75 -17.27 17.22
CA THR A 561 2.86 -16.89 18.10
C THR A 561 3.51 -18.13 18.72
N ALA A 562 2.72 -19.07 19.21
CA ALA A 562 3.24 -20.32 19.77
C ALA A 562 3.99 -21.15 18.70
N ASP A 563 3.48 -21.21 17.46
CA ASP A 563 4.16 -21.88 16.34
C ASP A 563 5.46 -21.16 15.94
N LEU A 564 5.49 -19.83 15.99
CA LEU A 564 6.70 -19.04 15.76
C LEU A 564 7.77 -19.37 16.81
N LEU A 565 7.44 -19.29 18.10
CA LEU A 565 8.35 -19.58 19.20
C LEU A 565 8.90 -21.02 19.14
N LYS A 566 8.11 -21.98 18.64
CA LYS A 566 8.56 -23.33 18.41
C LYS A 566 9.51 -23.44 17.20
N ALA A 567 9.34 -22.64 16.18
CA ALA A 567 10.16 -22.66 14.97
C ALA A 567 11.49 -21.92 15.13
N MET A 568 11.55 -20.87 15.97
CA MET A 568 12.74 -20.03 16.16
C MET A 568 14.01 -20.81 16.53
N PRO A 569 13.98 -21.78 17.46
CA PRO A 569 15.17 -22.57 17.81
C PRO A 569 15.71 -23.49 16.70
N GLU A 570 14.89 -23.79 15.69
CA GLU A 570 15.27 -24.64 14.56
C GLU A 570 15.98 -23.88 13.44
N LEU A 571 16.12 -22.54 13.57
CA LEU A 571 16.75 -21.71 12.57
C LEU A 571 18.25 -21.99 12.47
N VAL A 572 18.73 -22.16 11.24
CA VAL A 572 20.13 -22.42 10.90
C VAL A 572 20.62 -21.36 9.93
N PHE A 573 21.61 -20.58 10.33
CA PHE A 573 22.23 -19.61 9.44
C PHE A 573 22.82 -20.23 8.18
N VAL A 574 22.73 -19.55 7.05
CA VAL A 574 23.41 -19.95 5.83
C VAL A 574 24.91 -20.06 6.11
N PRO A 575 25.54 -21.21 5.79
CA PRO A 575 26.96 -21.39 6.05
C PRO A 575 27.82 -20.33 5.37
N ASN A 576 28.82 -19.82 6.07
CA ASN A 576 29.75 -18.85 5.50
C ASN A 576 30.55 -19.44 4.32
N THR A 577 31.01 -18.57 3.43
CA THR A 577 31.75 -18.96 2.20
C THR A 577 33.27 -18.86 2.36
N PHE A 578 33.78 -18.49 3.55
CA PHE A 578 35.20 -18.27 3.78
C PHE A 578 35.94 -19.58 4.02
N THR A 579 37.04 -19.79 3.28
CA THR A 579 37.81 -21.04 3.32
C THR A 579 38.55 -21.25 4.65
N ASP A 580 38.85 -20.18 5.38
CA ASP A 580 39.54 -20.19 6.67
C ASP A 580 38.63 -20.16 7.90
N ALA A 581 37.29 -20.27 7.69
CA ALA A 581 36.28 -20.23 8.75
C ALA A 581 35.27 -21.38 8.70
N GLN A 582 35.60 -22.48 8.02
CA GLN A 582 34.73 -23.66 7.87
C GLN A 582 34.69 -24.58 9.08
N SER A 583 35.54 -24.34 10.08
CA SER A 583 35.65 -25.14 11.31
C SER A 583 36.17 -24.28 12.47
N GLY A 584 36.10 -24.85 13.67
CA GLY A 584 36.57 -24.19 14.90
C GLY A 584 35.38 -23.62 15.71
N TRP A 585 35.70 -23.12 16.91
CA TRP A 585 34.72 -22.60 17.87
C TRP A 585 33.94 -21.39 17.35
N TYR A 586 34.50 -20.64 16.40
CA TYR A 586 33.93 -19.43 15.83
C TYR A 586 33.10 -19.65 14.57
N LYS A 587 32.98 -20.89 14.06
CA LYS A 587 32.28 -21.16 12.79
C LYS A 587 30.86 -20.64 12.80
N ALA A 588 30.07 -20.99 13.82
CA ALA A 588 28.67 -20.57 13.93
C ALA A 588 28.54 -19.03 14.01
N ALA A 589 29.45 -18.38 14.74
CA ALA A 589 29.47 -16.92 14.83
C ALA A 589 29.85 -16.25 13.50
N VAL A 590 30.71 -16.87 12.68
CA VAL A 590 31.06 -16.36 11.35
C VAL A 590 29.92 -16.62 10.35
N ASP A 591 29.23 -17.77 10.45
CA ASP A 591 28.01 -18.04 9.67
C ASP A 591 26.97 -16.93 9.93
N PHE A 592 26.64 -16.67 11.20
CA PHE A 592 25.77 -15.56 11.59
C PHE A 592 26.26 -14.22 11.07
N ALA A 593 27.53 -13.87 11.29
CA ALA A 593 28.06 -12.54 10.96
C ALA A 593 28.07 -12.26 9.45
N GLN A 594 28.28 -13.29 8.60
CA GLN A 594 28.18 -13.15 7.15
C GLN A 594 26.71 -13.13 6.71
N ALA A 595 25.91 -14.07 7.18
CA ALA A 595 24.51 -14.22 6.78
C ALA A 595 23.66 -12.99 7.15
N SER A 596 23.87 -12.43 8.35
CA SER A 596 23.22 -11.17 8.79
C SER A 596 23.82 -9.88 8.16
N GLY A 597 24.85 -9.98 7.35
CA GLY A 597 25.51 -8.84 6.75
C GLY A 597 26.37 -7.98 7.70
N LEU A 598 26.50 -8.37 8.98
CA LEU A 598 27.25 -7.61 9.97
C LEU A 598 28.76 -7.55 9.66
N MET A 599 29.35 -8.67 9.23
CA MET A 599 30.79 -8.72 8.92
C MET A 599 31.05 -9.33 7.55
N ASN A 600 31.83 -8.65 6.75
CA ASN A 600 32.39 -9.16 5.49
C ASN A 600 33.76 -9.82 5.73
N GLY A 601 34.23 -10.64 4.77
CA GLY A 601 35.62 -11.14 4.76
C GLY A 601 36.64 -10.01 4.59
N MET A 602 37.90 -10.31 4.92
CA MET A 602 39.02 -9.46 4.55
C MET A 602 39.28 -9.52 3.05
N THR A 603 38.96 -10.65 2.45
CA THR A 603 38.89 -10.88 0.99
C THR A 603 37.57 -11.58 0.65
N ALA A 604 37.29 -11.85 -0.61
CA ALA A 604 36.11 -12.59 -1.03
C ALA A 604 36.06 -14.03 -0.46
N THR A 605 37.20 -14.61 -0.10
CA THR A 605 37.33 -16.02 0.32
C THR A 605 37.93 -16.21 1.72
N GLU A 606 38.34 -15.18 2.38
CA GLU A 606 39.01 -15.25 3.70
C GLU A 606 38.36 -14.32 4.71
N PHE A 607 37.94 -14.86 5.85
CA PHE A 607 37.43 -14.12 6.99
C PHE A 607 38.55 -13.50 7.81
N ALA A 608 39.68 -14.19 7.89
CA ALA A 608 40.87 -13.86 8.74
C ALA A 608 40.51 -13.84 10.25
N PRO A 609 40.08 -14.99 10.84
CA PRO A 609 39.52 -15.06 12.20
C PRO A 609 40.49 -14.60 13.29
N ASN A 610 41.81 -14.78 13.11
CA ASN A 610 42.82 -14.47 14.09
C ASN A 610 43.41 -13.04 13.97
N VAL A 611 42.97 -12.27 12.96
CA VAL A 611 43.41 -10.88 12.80
C VAL A 611 42.73 -10.03 13.87
N THR A 612 43.52 -9.13 14.49
CA THR A 612 43.00 -8.19 15.49
C THR A 612 42.06 -7.18 14.88
N THR A 613 40.96 -6.89 15.55
CA THR A 613 39.97 -5.89 15.15
C THR A 613 40.48 -4.49 15.40
N THR A 614 40.24 -3.61 14.44
CA THR A 614 40.56 -2.19 14.54
C THR A 614 39.31 -1.38 14.96
N ARG A 615 39.52 -0.14 15.40
CA ARG A 615 38.44 0.79 15.75
C ARG A 615 37.51 1.04 14.57
N ALA A 616 38.05 1.11 13.36
CA ALA A 616 37.26 1.22 12.13
C ALA A 616 36.38 0.00 11.90
N MET A 617 36.86 -1.22 12.12
CA MET A 617 36.06 -2.45 11.98
C MET A 617 34.96 -2.49 13.01
N VAL A 618 35.22 -2.16 14.27
CA VAL A 618 34.18 -2.11 15.31
C VAL A 618 33.10 -1.07 14.97
N ALA A 619 33.50 0.15 14.59
CA ALA A 619 32.57 1.18 14.18
C ALA A 619 31.66 0.72 13.02
N GLN A 620 32.25 0.05 12.01
CA GLN A 620 31.48 -0.44 10.86
C GLN A 620 30.48 -1.53 11.21
N VAL A 621 30.83 -2.44 12.13
CA VAL A 621 29.91 -3.50 12.59
C VAL A 621 28.75 -2.87 13.37
N LEU A 622 29.04 -1.97 14.31
CA LEU A 622 28.02 -1.25 15.09
C LEU A 622 27.12 -0.40 14.20
N TYR A 623 27.68 0.27 13.19
CA TYR A 623 26.92 1.07 12.22
C TYR A 623 25.96 0.21 11.40
N ARG A 624 26.40 -0.99 10.96
CA ARG A 624 25.55 -1.95 10.27
C ARG A 624 24.45 -2.52 11.18
N LEU A 625 24.81 -2.81 12.44
CA LEU A 625 23.83 -3.25 13.43
C LEU A 625 22.71 -2.22 13.63
N ALA A 626 23.07 -0.93 13.60
CA ALA A 626 22.11 0.18 13.66
C ALA A 626 21.38 0.46 12.33
N GLY A 627 21.43 -0.43 11.34
CA GLY A 627 20.77 -0.26 10.04
C GLY A 627 21.44 0.73 9.09
N SER A 628 22.71 1.10 9.35
CA SER A 628 23.48 2.04 8.51
C SER A 628 22.79 3.39 8.31
N PRO A 629 22.38 4.10 9.37
CA PRO A 629 21.63 5.35 9.27
C PRO A 629 22.38 6.42 8.49
N THR A 630 21.65 7.32 7.83
CA THR A 630 22.24 8.46 7.13
C THR A 630 23.01 9.37 8.11
N VAL A 631 24.22 9.80 7.75
CA VAL A 631 25.10 10.61 8.60
C VAL A 631 25.35 11.96 7.97
N GLU A 632 25.25 13.02 8.78
CA GLU A 632 25.75 14.34 8.36
C GLU A 632 27.28 14.29 8.22
N ARG A 633 27.79 14.56 7.04
CA ARG A 633 29.23 14.55 6.74
C ARG A 633 29.94 15.82 7.20
N THR A 634 29.57 16.33 8.38
CA THR A 634 30.17 17.49 9.03
C THR A 634 31.08 17.03 10.17
N GLY A 635 32.35 17.51 10.23
CA GLY A 635 33.31 17.20 11.28
C GLY A 635 34.24 16.06 10.90
N ALA A 636 35.34 16.39 10.25
CA ALA A 636 36.40 15.44 9.89
C ALA A 636 37.39 15.24 11.01
N PHE A 637 37.69 13.98 11.35
CA PHE A 637 38.92 13.65 12.09
C PHE A 637 40.13 13.79 11.16
N ALA A 638 41.24 14.29 11.69
CA ALA A 638 42.42 14.57 10.87
C ALA A 638 43.03 13.34 10.18
N ASP A 639 42.75 12.16 10.70
CA ASP A 639 43.27 10.86 10.25
C ASP A 639 42.24 9.97 9.58
N VAL A 640 41.03 10.51 9.21
CA VAL A 640 39.97 9.80 8.51
C VAL A 640 39.73 10.47 7.17
N ALA A 641 40.14 9.80 6.09
CA ALA A 641 39.95 10.32 4.74
C ALA A 641 38.47 10.22 4.30
N PRO A 642 37.90 11.30 3.72
CA PRO A 642 36.61 11.20 3.05
C PRO A 642 36.62 10.11 1.95
N GLY A 643 35.65 9.21 1.97
CA GLY A 643 35.61 8.08 1.04
C GLY A 643 36.28 6.79 1.53
N ALA A 644 36.88 6.79 2.73
CA ALA A 644 37.27 5.55 3.37
C ALA A 644 36.01 4.68 3.65
N TRP A 645 36.13 3.36 3.53
CA TRP A 645 35.01 2.41 3.71
C TRP A 645 34.34 2.49 5.10
N TYR A 646 35.02 3.06 6.07
CA TYR A 646 34.57 3.26 7.45
C TYR A 646 34.16 4.71 7.76
N TYR A 647 34.18 5.61 6.77
CA TYR A 647 34.00 7.05 7.01
C TYR A 647 32.68 7.37 7.68
N ASP A 648 31.57 6.92 7.09
CA ASP A 648 30.23 7.18 7.61
C ASP A 648 30.02 6.48 8.98
N ALA A 649 30.48 5.25 9.12
CA ALA A 649 30.43 4.51 10.39
C ALA A 649 31.17 5.22 11.54
N MET A 650 32.31 5.85 11.25
CA MET A 650 33.06 6.57 12.25
C MET A 650 32.40 7.89 12.65
N LEU A 651 31.83 8.62 11.69
CA LEU A 651 31.06 9.82 11.98
C LEU A 651 29.85 9.49 12.85
N TRP A 652 29.09 8.46 12.49
CA TRP A 652 27.95 7.99 13.27
C TRP A 652 28.35 7.58 14.68
N ALA A 653 29.35 6.73 14.84
CA ALA A 653 29.76 6.24 16.15
C ALA A 653 30.31 7.36 17.06
N SER A 654 30.86 8.41 16.44
CA SER A 654 31.31 9.61 17.18
C SER A 654 30.15 10.53 17.56
N SER A 655 29.20 10.78 16.66
CA SER A 655 28.02 11.64 16.90
C SER A 655 27.10 11.06 17.98
N THR A 656 26.93 9.73 17.99
CA THR A 656 26.15 9.01 19.02
C THR A 656 26.90 8.85 20.35
N GLY A 657 28.20 9.17 20.39
CA GLY A 657 29.03 9.04 21.58
C GLY A 657 29.43 7.61 21.94
N ILE A 658 29.06 6.62 21.15
CA ILE A 658 29.36 5.19 21.35
C ILE A 658 30.87 4.96 21.24
N LEU A 659 31.52 5.54 20.22
CA LEU A 659 32.96 5.43 20.00
C LEU A 659 33.56 6.83 19.72
N LYS A 660 34.08 7.49 20.74
CA LYS A 660 34.61 8.87 20.65
C LYS A 660 35.99 8.94 20.01
N GLY A 661 36.27 10.06 19.35
CA GLY A 661 37.66 10.43 18.96
C GLY A 661 38.55 10.78 20.18
N TYR A 662 39.80 11.10 19.88
CA TYR A 662 40.75 11.52 20.87
C TYR A 662 40.85 13.06 20.97
N GLU A 663 41.38 13.57 22.09
CA GLU A 663 41.51 15.02 22.34
C GLU A 663 42.39 15.73 21.32
N ASP A 664 43.29 14.99 20.64
CA ASP A 664 44.15 15.48 19.57
C ASP A 664 43.46 15.63 18.21
N GLY A 665 42.14 15.40 18.15
CA GLY A 665 41.33 15.48 16.92
C GLY A 665 41.52 14.27 16.00
N THR A 666 42.13 13.18 16.46
CA THR A 666 42.26 11.93 15.71
C THR A 666 41.23 10.90 16.14
N TYR A 667 40.93 9.94 15.27
CA TYR A 667 40.08 8.80 15.57
C TYR A 667 40.88 7.50 15.76
N ARG A 668 42.04 7.44 15.16
CA ARG A 668 42.94 6.28 15.13
C ARG A 668 42.28 5.01 14.57
N PRO A 669 41.80 5.05 13.32
CA PRO A 669 40.97 4.00 12.71
C PRO A 669 41.65 2.63 12.68
N VAL A 670 42.98 2.58 12.50
CA VAL A 670 43.74 1.33 12.40
C VAL A 670 44.22 0.79 13.75
N ARG A 671 43.96 1.52 14.85
CA ARG A 671 44.35 1.07 16.20
C ARG A 671 43.52 -0.15 16.61
N ALA A 672 44.17 -1.19 17.09
CA ALA A 672 43.51 -2.38 17.62
C ALA A 672 42.67 -2.06 18.87
N VAL A 673 41.55 -2.75 19.04
CA VAL A 673 40.65 -2.62 20.18
C VAL A 673 40.91 -3.76 21.17
N SER A 674 41.07 -3.41 22.44
CA SER A 674 41.17 -4.39 23.52
C SER A 674 39.79 -4.88 23.98
N ARG A 675 39.77 -6.02 24.67
CA ARG A 675 38.51 -6.59 25.20
C ARG A 675 37.81 -5.65 26.17
N GLN A 676 38.54 -4.97 27.08
CA GLN A 676 37.93 -3.98 27.98
C GLN A 676 37.39 -2.72 27.25
N GLU A 677 38.03 -2.32 26.13
CA GLU A 677 37.52 -1.23 25.28
C GLU A 677 36.22 -1.65 24.60
N MET A 678 36.14 -2.85 24.04
CA MET A 678 34.91 -3.37 23.45
C MET A 678 33.78 -3.46 24.47
N ALA A 679 34.06 -3.97 25.65
CA ALA A 679 33.07 -4.04 26.74
C ALA A 679 32.54 -2.66 27.14
N THR A 680 33.41 -1.64 27.16
CA THR A 680 33.00 -0.25 27.45
C THR A 680 32.13 0.34 26.30
N ILE A 681 32.43 -0.01 25.06
CA ILE A 681 31.67 0.41 23.88
C ILE A 681 30.23 -0.20 23.96
N LEU A 682 30.12 -1.48 24.28
CA LEU A 682 28.83 -2.16 24.42
C LEU A 682 28.00 -1.59 25.57
N LEU A 683 28.60 -1.31 26.72
CA LEU A 683 27.92 -0.66 27.85
C LEU A 683 27.38 0.72 27.46
N ARG A 684 28.15 1.51 26.70
CA ARG A 684 27.64 2.82 26.19
C ARG A 684 26.51 2.69 25.21
N MET A 685 26.56 1.67 24.41
CA MET A 685 25.45 1.37 23.46
C MET A 685 24.17 0.97 24.19
N ALA A 686 24.31 0.18 25.29
CA ALA A 686 23.18 -0.23 26.14
C ALA A 686 22.60 0.90 26.99
N ASP A 687 23.35 1.98 27.21
CA ASP A 687 23.01 3.09 28.11
C ASP A 687 22.62 2.66 29.55
N VAL A 688 23.21 1.58 30.04
CA VAL A 688 22.93 1.00 31.35
C VAL A 688 23.92 1.52 32.40
N LYS A 689 23.46 1.72 33.63
CA LYS A 689 24.28 2.10 34.79
C LYS A 689 24.27 0.98 35.81
N LEU A 690 25.43 0.45 36.13
CA LEU A 690 25.62 -0.56 37.19
C LEU A 690 26.00 0.08 38.52
N GLY A 691 25.53 -0.50 39.63
CA GLY A 691 25.88 -0.11 40.98
C GLY A 691 27.36 -0.46 41.29
N ALA A 692 28.06 0.42 41.99
CA ALA A 692 29.50 0.27 42.30
C ALA A 692 29.77 -1.03 43.09
N ASP A 693 28.95 -1.37 44.08
CA ASP A 693 29.10 -2.57 44.91
C ASP A 693 28.96 -3.87 44.08
N MET A 694 28.05 -3.89 43.12
CA MET A 694 27.86 -5.00 42.17
C MET A 694 29.12 -5.17 41.28
N VAL A 695 29.64 -4.04 40.76
CA VAL A 695 30.84 -4.03 39.92
C VAL A 695 32.04 -4.55 40.68
N ASP A 696 32.26 -4.11 41.91
CA ASP A 696 33.36 -4.55 42.75
C ASP A 696 33.27 -6.03 43.14
N ALA A 697 32.08 -6.49 43.49
CA ALA A 697 31.83 -7.90 43.80
C ALA A 697 32.13 -8.82 42.60
N ALA A 698 31.58 -8.49 41.43
CA ALA A 698 31.79 -9.28 40.22
C ALA A 698 33.24 -9.33 39.75
N LEU A 699 33.98 -8.21 39.84
CA LEU A 699 35.40 -8.19 39.49
C LEU A 699 36.27 -8.97 40.49
N ALA A 700 35.87 -9.09 41.75
CA ALA A 700 36.56 -9.90 42.73
C ALA A 700 36.54 -11.40 42.45
N GLU A 701 35.57 -11.86 41.65
CA GLU A 701 35.50 -13.26 41.19
C GLU A 701 36.48 -13.56 40.04
N LEU A 702 36.96 -12.53 39.34
CA LEU A 702 37.92 -12.68 38.25
C LEU A 702 39.36 -12.64 38.77
N ALA A 703 40.16 -13.62 38.41
CA ALA A 703 41.58 -13.66 38.82
C ALA A 703 42.42 -12.47 38.28
N ASP A 704 41.96 -11.85 37.19
CA ASP A 704 42.55 -10.68 36.57
C ASP A 704 41.71 -9.41 36.72
N GLY A 705 40.72 -9.41 37.61
CA GLY A 705 39.81 -8.28 37.87
C GLY A 705 40.55 -7.00 38.26
N ASP A 706 41.64 -7.12 39.02
CA ASP A 706 42.49 -5.97 39.39
C ASP A 706 43.23 -5.34 38.19
N SER A 707 43.36 -6.04 37.09
CA SER A 707 43.98 -5.54 35.85
C SER A 707 43.04 -4.73 34.97
N VAL A 708 41.75 -4.70 35.29
CA VAL A 708 40.75 -3.93 34.57
C VAL A 708 40.91 -2.44 34.87
N ALA A 709 41.08 -1.64 33.83
CA ALA A 709 41.18 -0.18 33.98
C ALA A 709 39.93 0.42 34.63
N SER A 710 40.11 1.44 35.49
CA SER A 710 39.00 2.04 36.27
C SER A 710 37.80 2.48 35.40
N TRP A 711 38.08 3.01 34.21
CA TRP A 711 37.06 3.46 33.26
C TRP A 711 36.31 2.30 32.57
N ALA A 712 36.84 1.07 32.61
CA ALA A 712 36.28 -0.10 31.93
C ALA A 712 35.57 -1.06 32.89
N ARG A 713 35.65 -0.89 34.20
CA ARG A 713 35.18 -1.81 35.23
C ARG A 713 33.66 -2.18 35.02
N ALA A 714 32.81 -1.16 34.87
CA ALA A 714 31.40 -1.39 34.65
C ALA A 714 31.10 -2.11 33.32
N GLY A 715 31.80 -1.75 32.24
CA GLY A 715 31.64 -2.39 30.93
C GLY A 715 32.06 -3.87 30.94
N VAL A 716 33.18 -4.19 31.62
CA VAL A 716 33.65 -5.57 31.77
C VAL A 716 32.63 -6.41 32.53
N VAL A 717 32.10 -5.90 33.65
CA VAL A 717 31.09 -6.59 34.45
C VAL A 717 29.79 -6.76 33.68
N PHE A 718 29.31 -5.72 33.00
CA PHE A 718 28.13 -5.78 32.11
C PHE A 718 28.27 -6.92 31.10
N CYS A 719 29.35 -6.96 30.37
CA CYS A 719 29.54 -7.98 29.32
C CYS A 719 29.78 -9.38 29.89
N TYR A 720 30.46 -9.50 31.03
CA TYR A 720 30.77 -10.79 31.66
C TYR A 720 29.54 -11.41 32.29
N LEU A 721 28.81 -10.68 33.13
CA LEU A 721 27.60 -11.18 33.79
C LEU A 721 26.45 -11.40 32.79
N GLY A 722 26.34 -10.54 31.76
CA GLY A 722 25.35 -10.69 30.70
C GLY A 722 25.68 -11.79 29.66
N GLY A 723 26.77 -12.54 29.80
CA GLY A 723 27.16 -13.59 28.85
C GLY A 723 27.58 -13.08 27.46
N ILE A 724 27.68 -11.76 27.28
CA ILE A 724 28.00 -11.11 26.00
C ILE A 724 29.47 -11.36 25.61
N MET A 725 30.36 -11.23 26.58
CA MET A 725 31.80 -11.49 26.43
C MET A 725 32.26 -12.44 27.53
N ASN A 726 32.39 -13.71 27.20
CA ASN A 726 32.90 -14.71 28.11
C ASN A 726 34.39 -14.49 28.39
N GLY A 727 34.89 -15.05 29.52
CA GLY A 727 36.30 -15.09 29.82
C GLY A 727 37.13 -15.88 28.80
N MET A 728 38.45 -15.70 28.84
CA MET A 728 39.36 -16.57 28.06
C MET A 728 39.47 -17.96 28.67
N ASP A 729 39.16 -18.06 29.96
CA ASP A 729 38.96 -19.27 30.74
C ASP A 729 37.92 -18.98 31.85
N ALA A 730 37.70 -19.91 32.76
CA ALA A 730 36.68 -19.82 33.81
C ALA A 730 36.91 -18.64 34.79
N THR A 731 38.09 -18.05 34.85
CA THR A 731 38.47 -17.04 35.85
C THR A 731 39.16 -15.79 35.30
N HIS A 732 39.52 -15.78 34.01
CA HIS A 732 40.26 -14.66 33.41
C HIS A 732 39.45 -14.03 32.28
N PHE A 733 39.16 -12.74 32.39
CA PHE A 733 38.53 -11.94 31.31
C PHE A 733 39.53 -11.50 30.25
N ALA A 734 40.84 -11.36 30.60
CA ALA A 734 41.90 -10.81 29.77
C ALA A 734 41.60 -9.37 29.24
N PRO A 735 41.43 -8.38 30.12
CA PRO A 735 40.92 -7.04 29.75
C PRO A 735 41.79 -6.30 28.75
N THR A 736 43.11 -6.47 28.82
CA THR A 736 44.10 -5.82 27.92
C THR A 736 44.37 -6.62 26.64
N GLY A 737 43.85 -7.85 26.52
CA GLY A 737 43.93 -8.68 25.32
C GLY A 737 43.26 -8.02 24.14
N MET A 738 43.94 -8.06 22.96
CA MET A 738 43.36 -7.50 21.73
C MET A 738 42.29 -8.39 21.17
N LEU A 739 41.14 -7.80 20.81
CA LEU A 739 40.01 -8.51 20.26
C LEU A 739 40.30 -8.98 18.83
N THR A 740 40.10 -10.26 18.54
CA THR A 740 40.23 -10.79 17.17
C THR A 740 38.88 -10.70 16.42
N ARG A 741 38.91 -10.83 15.10
CA ARG A 741 37.73 -10.81 14.27
C ARG A 741 36.77 -11.95 14.63
N ALA A 742 37.29 -13.15 14.94
CA ALA A 742 36.47 -14.25 15.41
C ALA A 742 35.76 -13.95 16.74
N GLN A 743 36.49 -13.31 17.67
CA GLN A 743 35.93 -12.89 18.96
C GLN A 743 34.89 -11.77 18.78
N LEU A 744 35.08 -10.84 17.85
CA LEU A 744 34.07 -9.83 17.54
C LEU A 744 32.79 -10.46 16.99
N ALA A 745 32.91 -11.40 16.04
CA ALA A 745 31.75 -12.16 15.53
C ALA A 745 31.01 -12.90 16.67
N GLN A 746 31.77 -13.55 17.58
CA GLN A 746 31.19 -14.27 18.72
C GLN A 746 30.45 -13.35 19.69
N VAL A 747 30.92 -12.13 19.92
CA VAL A 747 30.23 -11.13 20.76
C VAL A 747 28.84 -10.83 20.23
N PHE A 748 28.71 -10.58 18.94
CA PHE A 748 27.40 -10.27 18.33
C PHE A 748 26.53 -11.50 18.20
N PHE A 749 27.12 -12.69 17.99
CA PHE A 749 26.37 -13.94 18.01
C PHE A 749 25.83 -14.27 19.41
N ASN A 750 26.61 -13.98 20.46
CA ASN A 750 26.13 -14.12 21.84
C ASN A 750 24.97 -13.16 22.13
N LEU A 751 25.06 -11.90 21.69
CA LEU A 751 23.97 -10.92 21.81
C LEU A 751 22.70 -11.42 21.14
N TYR A 752 22.80 -11.92 19.90
CA TYR A 752 21.66 -12.53 19.18
C TYR A 752 21.05 -13.70 19.98
N ASN A 753 21.87 -14.64 20.47
CA ASN A 753 21.38 -15.78 21.24
C ASN A 753 20.73 -15.38 22.57
N ILE A 754 21.27 -14.37 23.27
CA ILE A 754 20.66 -13.83 24.50
C ILE A 754 19.25 -13.32 24.23
N GLY A 755 19.08 -12.53 23.19
CA GLY A 755 17.74 -12.04 22.81
C GLY A 755 16.77 -13.19 22.47
N MET A 756 17.24 -14.21 21.77
CA MET A 756 16.45 -15.39 21.45
C MET A 756 16.07 -16.20 22.71
N ASP A 757 17.01 -16.37 23.65
CA ASP A 757 16.80 -17.11 24.90
C ASP A 757 15.84 -16.37 25.86
N GLU A 758 15.90 -15.05 25.93
CA GLU A 758 14.98 -14.21 26.72
C GLU A 758 13.53 -14.40 26.26
N VAL A 759 13.29 -14.37 24.95
CA VAL A 759 11.94 -14.59 24.38
C VAL A 759 11.41 -16.00 24.60
N MET A 760 12.26 -17.00 24.43
CA MET A 760 11.85 -18.41 24.62
C MET A 760 11.55 -18.77 26.08
N ASN A 761 12.15 -18.04 27.03
CA ASN A 761 12.02 -18.29 28.45
C ASN A 761 11.07 -17.31 29.18
N SER A 762 10.58 -16.26 28.50
CA SER A 762 9.73 -15.23 29.09
C SER A 762 8.29 -15.72 29.31
N GLY A 763 8.10 -16.53 30.33
CA GLY A 763 6.82 -16.57 31.06
C GLY A 763 6.72 -15.47 32.13
N GLU A 764 7.72 -14.59 32.27
CA GLU A 764 7.81 -13.50 33.24
C GLU A 764 8.48 -12.27 32.58
N ASP A 765 8.13 -11.07 33.03
CA ASP A 765 8.52 -9.77 32.44
C ASP A 765 10.01 -9.69 31.99
N PRO A 766 10.31 -9.13 30.79
CA PRO A 766 11.67 -9.08 30.26
C PRO A 766 12.57 -8.14 31.07
N GLU A 767 13.74 -8.62 31.46
CA GLU A 767 14.81 -7.83 32.06
C GLU A 767 15.67 -7.10 30.97
N PRO A 768 16.43 -6.05 31.33
CA PRO A 768 16.91 -4.99 30.41
C PRO A 768 17.94 -5.37 29.34
N ALA A 769 18.28 -6.64 29.09
CA ALA A 769 19.21 -7.02 28.03
C ALA A 769 18.57 -6.98 26.62
N SER A 770 17.25 -7.09 26.53
CA SER A 770 16.48 -6.98 25.27
C SER A 770 16.58 -5.59 24.61
N SER A 771 16.87 -4.54 25.37
CA SER A 771 17.05 -3.17 24.86
C SER A 771 18.30 -2.99 23.96
N LEU A 772 19.23 -3.94 23.98
CA LEU A 772 20.44 -3.90 23.14
C LEU A 772 20.21 -4.36 21.69
N LEU A 773 19.16 -5.12 21.42
CA LEU A 773 18.79 -5.56 20.06
C LEU A 773 17.77 -4.62 19.41
N ALA A 774 17.02 -3.85 20.21
CA ALA A 774 16.03 -2.89 19.74
C ALA A 774 16.60 -1.48 19.48
N ALA A 775 17.86 -1.22 19.84
CA ALA A 775 18.59 0.03 19.56
C ALA A 775 19.46 -0.10 18.32
#